data_5e631316f232620284dbfcab73553c99
#
_entry.id   5e631316f232620284dbfcab73553c99
#
_cell.length_a   1.000
_cell.length_b   1.000
_cell.length_c   1.000
_cell.angle_alpha   90.00
_cell.angle_beta   90.00
_cell.angle_gamma   90.00
#
_symmetry.space_group_name_H-M   'P 1'
#
loop_
_entity.id
_entity.type
_entity.pdbx_description
1 polymer ?
#
loop_
_entity_poly.entity_id
_entity_poly.type
_entity_poly.pdbx_seq_one_letter_code
_entity_poly.pdbx_strand_id
1 'polypeptide(L)'
;MRQLLDDVLGHVRLKGAARLTVFAALLLAATAGSLGAQGSANARASTNLVPAGSAKFAEASRLGSSSVSFDGALDDAAWRQATFISDFVQKEPTEGGVPSERTEVAFLFDDGVLYVGARMYANPDSVAAQSSRKDQDNGNAAMLRISLDTYHDRRTAYTFAVTAAGVRLDWYNSSDNEFNRDMTYDPVWQAKTRIDSLGWTAELAIPLSQLRFNAGQPVWGLNVTRIIPNRNEHIYWSYIPRDENGWSSKFGALDGMDDLTPKRRVEFLPFVASEARITSSELVADGNPFEATREIQGRVGANLKMGFGPNLTLDATVLPDFGQVDADPAEVNLSAFETIFPERRPFFTEGNQLLRGRGSMPTYYNSRRIGAPPRGSVPGEYSAVPDVTTILGAAKLTGRLESGLSIGALGALTQREYGRFTTPTGDIDQREVEPMTAFGIVRLQQEFGADASTAGLTLTGVSRDFDSFAMRSQLNKQAVTGGGDFSLRFQGGKYEIRGHAGFSHIAGDSGAITSAQTSSARYYQRPDQNYVTFDPNRTSLTGYSASLQASKNAGKHWLWGTGVWADSPGLELNDIGVIRRADDIQSWFFLNYRETEPGKVFRRYNFWMNPSVGFNFGGVRKNTALWTGGNLTWNNYMWNNFNLSYQPSTMNDALTRGGPLMGDIGGWRARLSWGNNRAANTNWSVGGGINDVNHNQSINAFASIGAQPSPQLQFSVGPSIFAQNNGRQYYTVRGEGSAATFGTRYIFSTIKFSQISAQFRVNYLFTPTLSLELYAEPFVASGNYSNFGELEAARSSDLRTYGTDGTTITPVINSETGLTDSYNVTDGGSAFSLPNNNFNITSFRSNLVLRWEWSPGSTVFFVWQQNKSGFAPDGSPLEPGALFNAVTSPGQNIIAIKANYWIPIN
;
A
#
# COMPACT_ATOMS: atom_id res chain seq x y z
N MET A 1 -7.43 -12.98 30.88
CA MET A 1 -7.58 -12.00 29.81
C MET A 1 -8.47 -10.82 30.22
N ARG A 2 -9.69 -11.04 30.78
CA ARG A 2 -10.53 -9.97 31.37
C ARG A 2 -9.79 -9.22 32.49
N GLN A 3 -9.12 -9.95 33.39
CA GLN A 3 -8.30 -9.40 34.47
C GLN A 3 -7.07 -8.62 33.93
N LEU A 4 -6.43 -9.13 32.87
CA LEU A 4 -5.29 -8.48 32.23
C LEU A 4 -5.71 -7.20 31.47
N LEU A 5 -6.89 -7.16 30.86
CA LEU A 5 -7.48 -5.99 30.23
C LEU A 5 -7.94 -4.96 31.28
N ASP A 6 -8.56 -5.40 32.36
CA ASP A 6 -8.99 -4.53 33.45
C ASP A 6 -7.79 -3.98 34.24
N ASP A 7 -6.73 -4.79 34.44
CA ASP A 7 -5.46 -4.35 35.03
C ASP A 7 -4.73 -3.35 34.13
N VAL A 8 -4.65 -3.61 32.83
CA VAL A 8 -4.01 -2.70 31.85
C VAL A 8 -4.81 -1.41 31.70
N LEU A 9 -6.13 -1.49 31.62
CA LEU A 9 -7.00 -0.29 31.54
C LEU A 9 -7.14 0.43 32.89
N GLY A 10 -7.13 -0.28 34.01
CA GLY A 10 -7.15 0.27 35.38
C GLY A 10 -5.87 1.04 35.72
N HIS A 11 -4.71 0.57 35.29
CA HIS A 11 -3.42 1.24 35.49
C HIS A 11 -3.23 2.46 34.57
N VAL A 12 -4.03 2.61 33.52
CA VAL A 12 -4.03 3.80 32.64
C VAL A 12 -4.53 5.07 33.36
N ARG A 13 -5.16 4.97 34.53
CA ARG A 13 -5.61 6.13 35.34
C ARG A 13 -4.53 6.85 36.15
N LEU A 14 -3.26 6.53 36.02
CA LEU A 14 -2.18 7.27 36.66
C LEU A 14 -1.92 8.61 35.94
N LYS A 15 -1.83 9.71 36.69
CA LYS A 15 -1.67 11.10 36.21
C LYS A 15 -0.51 11.21 35.20
N GLY A 16 -0.74 11.96 34.09
CA GLY A 16 0.12 12.02 32.90
C GLY A 16 1.63 12.25 33.09
N ALA A 17 2.08 12.85 34.21
CA ALA A 17 3.48 13.09 34.50
C ALA A 17 4.28 11.81 34.90
N ALA A 18 3.65 10.85 35.61
CA ALA A 18 4.31 9.64 36.08
C ALA A 18 4.55 8.59 34.98
N ARG A 19 3.79 8.64 33.87
CA ARG A 19 3.93 7.73 32.72
C ARG A 19 5.06 8.10 31.80
N LEU A 20 5.34 9.40 31.66
CA LEU A 20 6.50 9.89 30.92
C LEU A 20 7.81 9.50 31.60
N THR A 21 7.85 9.42 32.93
CA THR A 21 9.07 9.16 33.71
C THR A 21 9.57 7.71 33.52
N VAL A 22 8.67 6.72 33.38
CA VAL A 22 9.06 5.33 33.17
C VAL A 22 9.54 5.10 31.73
N PHE A 23 8.89 5.73 30.74
CA PHE A 23 9.31 5.62 29.33
C PHE A 23 10.58 6.43 29.04
N ALA A 24 10.72 7.62 29.66
CA ALA A 24 11.93 8.44 29.59
C ALA A 24 13.10 7.79 30.33
N ALA A 25 12.86 7.06 31.44
CA ALA A 25 13.87 6.32 32.17
C ALA A 25 14.41 5.11 31.36
N LEU A 26 13.56 4.42 30.59
CA LEU A 26 13.98 3.36 29.68
C LEU A 26 14.76 3.90 28.47
N LEU A 27 14.43 5.08 27.97
CA LEU A 27 15.16 5.80 26.92
C LEU A 27 16.48 6.39 27.44
N LEU A 28 16.51 6.96 28.64
CA LEU A 28 17.72 7.49 29.27
C LEU A 28 18.68 6.39 29.70
N ALA A 29 18.23 5.22 30.13
CA ALA A 29 19.09 4.08 30.42
C ALA A 29 19.78 3.52 29.17
N ALA A 30 19.16 3.64 27.98
CA ALA A 30 19.78 3.28 26.70
C ALA A 30 20.77 4.34 26.19
N THR A 31 20.63 5.61 26.60
CA THR A 31 21.51 6.72 26.19
C THR A 31 22.63 7.02 27.18
N ALA A 32 22.48 6.69 28.47
CA ALA A 32 23.48 6.95 29.49
C ALA A 32 24.72 6.06 29.38
N GLY A 33 24.67 4.95 28.63
CA GLY A 33 25.82 4.08 28.38
C GLY A 33 26.83 4.59 27.34
N SER A 34 26.51 5.67 26.60
CA SER A 34 27.34 6.15 25.49
C SER A 34 28.15 7.42 25.74
N LEU A 35 28.02 8.07 26.90
CA LEU A 35 28.71 9.33 27.20
C LEU A 35 30.03 9.20 27.97
N GLY A 36 30.51 7.98 28.22
CA GLY A 36 31.68 7.75 29.04
C GLY A 36 32.82 6.97 28.39
N ALA A 37 33.19 7.20 27.12
CA ALA A 37 34.40 6.60 26.55
C ALA A 37 35.05 7.47 25.47
N GLN A 38 35.61 8.56 25.84
CA GLN A 38 36.72 9.15 25.08
C GLN A 38 38.02 8.56 25.61
N GLY A 39 38.76 7.87 24.74
CA GLY A 39 40.18 7.57 24.96
C GLY A 39 40.55 6.09 24.90
N SER A 40 40.77 5.58 23.71
CA SER A 40 41.96 4.78 23.37
C SER A 40 42.02 4.52 21.87
N ALA A 41 43.01 5.10 21.24
CA ALA A 41 43.43 4.70 19.89
C ALA A 41 43.91 3.24 19.95
N ASN A 42 43.27 2.38 19.21
CA ASN A 42 43.80 1.02 18.96
C ASN A 42 43.68 0.65 17.50
N ALA A 43 44.82 0.38 16.97
CA ALA A 43 45.20 -0.42 15.82
C ALA A 43 44.06 -0.73 14.81
N ARG A 44 44.00 0.09 13.79
CA ARG A 44 43.34 -0.28 12.52
C ARG A 44 44.06 -1.51 11.96
N ALA A 45 43.40 -2.65 11.98
CA ALA A 45 43.72 -3.67 11.01
C ALA A 45 43.54 -3.01 9.62
N SER A 46 44.57 -3.00 8.82
CA SER A 46 44.52 -2.51 7.44
C SER A 46 43.63 -3.42 6.63
N THR A 47 42.34 -3.19 6.65
CA THR A 47 41.41 -3.69 5.63
C THR A 47 41.77 -2.98 4.35
N ASN A 48 42.18 -3.70 3.31
CA ASN A 48 42.33 -3.19 1.96
C ASN A 48 40.94 -2.75 1.48
N LEU A 49 40.60 -1.49 1.69
CA LEU A 49 39.37 -0.90 1.17
C LEU A 49 39.55 -0.66 -0.34
N VAL A 50 38.64 -1.19 -1.15
CA VAL A 50 38.59 -0.86 -2.58
C VAL A 50 38.06 0.57 -2.70
N PRO A 51 38.75 1.48 -3.42
CA PRO A 51 38.26 2.84 -3.62
C PRO A 51 36.88 2.85 -4.31
N ALA A 52 35.90 3.55 -3.77
CA ALA A 52 34.65 3.80 -4.46
C ALA A 52 34.93 4.69 -5.69
N GLY A 53 34.51 4.24 -6.90
CA GLY A 53 34.51 5.11 -8.08
C GLY A 53 35.39 4.73 -9.26
N SER A 54 35.99 3.54 -9.28
CA SER A 54 36.56 3.02 -10.55
C SER A 54 35.37 2.63 -11.46
N ALA A 55 35.34 3.19 -12.68
CA ALA A 55 34.36 2.77 -13.69
C ALA A 55 34.50 1.25 -13.93
N LYS A 56 33.43 0.50 -13.64
CA LYS A 56 33.36 -0.95 -13.82
C LYS A 56 32.89 -1.26 -15.25
N PHE A 57 33.52 -2.24 -15.92
CA PHE A 57 33.19 -2.65 -17.27
C PHE A 57 33.02 -4.18 -17.29
N ALA A 58 31.94 -4.62 -17.90
CA ALA A 58 31.66 -6.01 -18.25
C ALA A 58 31.40 -6.08 -19.74
N GLU A 59 31.74 -7.22 -20.37
CA GLU A 59 31.55 -7.49 -21.79
C GLU A 59 30.48 -8.56 -21.97
N ALA A 60 29.50 -8.32 -22.83
CA ALA A 60 28.60 -9.34 -23.33
C ALA A 60 29.12 -9.86 -24.66
N SER A 61 29.30 -11.18 -24.76
CA SER A 61 29.80 -11.80 -25.96
C SER A 61 28.65 -12.38 -26.79
N ARG A 62 28.67 -12.17 -28.12
CA ARG A 62 27.69 -12.75 -29.04
C ARG A 62 27.87 -14.28 -29.14
N LEU A 63 26.80 -15.03 -29.00
CA LEU A 63 26.80 -16.49 -28.96
C LEU A 63 27.27 -17.15 -30.30
N GLY A 64 27.11 -16.47 -31.44
CA GLY A 64 27.52 -16.96 -32.75
C GLY A 64 26.82 -18.26 -33.12
N SER A 65 27.62 -19.28 -33.49
CA SER A 65 27.14 -20.65 -33.82
C SER A 65 27.09 -21.57 -32.59
N SER A 66 27.54 -21.12 -31.40
CA SER A 66 27.48 -21.91 -30.17
C SER A 66 26.04 -21.93 -29.61
N SER A 67 25.72 -22.92 -28.79
CA SER A 67 24.46 -23.04 -28.12
C SER A 67 24.69 -23.15 -26.59
N VAL A 68 23.75 -22.67 -25.80
CA VAL A 68 23.68 -22.87 -24.35
C VAL A 68 22.64 -23.94 -24.07
N SER A 69 23.04 -24.99 -23.35
CA SER A 69 22.15 -26.02 -22.81
C SER A 69 21.60 -25.49 -21.49
N PHE A 70 20.38 -25.01 -21.49
CA PHE A 70 19.79 -24.33 -20.36
C PHE A 70 19.38 -25.31 -19.25
N ASP A 71 20.34 -25.77 -18.45
CA ASP A 71 20.20 -26.82 -17.43
C ASP A 71 20.70 -26.43 -16.03
N GLY A 72 21.29 -25.24 -15.89
CA GLY A 72 21.86 -24.70 -14.66
C GLY A 72 23.35 -25.05 -14.47
N ALA A 73 23.99 -25.71 -15.40
CA ALA A 73 25.42 -25.95 -15.40
C ALA A 73 26.16 -24.98 -16.33
N LEU A 74 27.36 -24.58 -15.97
CA LEU A 74 28.20 -23.68 -16.81
C LEU A 74 29.29 -24.46 -17.51
N ASP A 75 28.98 -25.65 -18.06
CA ASP A 75 29.94 -26.54 -18.69
C ASP A 75 29.95 -26.49 -20.22
N ASP A 76 29.02 -25.75 -20.83
CA ASP A 76 28.98 -25.51 -22.27
C ASP A 76 30.22 -24.77 -22.78
N ALA A 77 30.54 -25.03 -24.06
CA ALA A 77 31.65 -24.36 -24.72
C ALA A 77 31.50 -22.83 -24.78
N ALA A 78 30.27 -22.36 -24.87
CA ALA A 78 29.95 -20.93 -24.87
C ALA A 78 30.39 -20.24 -23.58
N TRP A 79 30.13 -20.82 -22.42
CA TRP A 79 30.55 -20.27 -21.14
C TRP A 79 32.06 -20.27 -20.94
N ARG A 80 32.77 -21.22 -21.49
CA ARG A 80 34.26 -21.28 -21.41
C ARG A 80 34.94 -20.14 -22.17
N GLN A 81 34.28 -19.58 -23.16
CA GLN A 81 34.79 -18.46 -23.97
C GLN A 81 34.33 -17.11 -23.48
N ALA A 82 33.37 -17.06 -22.55
CA ALA A 82 32.80 -15.84 -22.01
C ALA A 82 33.75 -15.15 -21.01
N THR A 83 33.72 -13.83 -20.97
CA THR A 83 34.49 -13.03 -20.01
C THR A 83 33.73 -12.93 -18.68
N PHE A 84 34.32 -13.47 -17.62
CA PHE A 84 33.71 -13.43 -16.26
C PHE A 84 34.19 -12.21 -15.47
N ILE A 85 33.25 -11.48 -14.89
CA ILE A 85 33.51 -10.45 -13.86
C ILE A 85 33.55 -11.11 -12.48
N SER A 86 34.45 -10.68 -11.59
CA SER A 86 34.65 -11.29 -10.28
C SER A 86 35.06 -10.29 -9.18
N ASP A 87 35.24 -9.03 -9.52
CA ASP A 87 35.76 -7.97 -8.65
C ASP A 87 34.65 -7.31 -7.80
N PHE A 88 33.93 -8.13 -7.02
CA PHE A 88 32.82 -7.68 -6.15
C PHE A 88 33.33 -7.04 -4.86
N VAL A 89 32.49 -6.19 -4.27
CA VAL A 89 32.76 -5.45 -3.02
C VAL A 89 31.63 -5.69 -2.03
N GLN A 90 31.97 -5.91 -0.77
CA GLN A 90 31.01 -6.08 0.31
C GLN A 90 30.39 -4.74 0.72
N LYS A 91 29.07 -4.65 0.80
CA LYS A 91 28.33 -3.50 1.35
C LYS A 91 27.82 -3.79 2.76
N GLU A 92 27.39 -5.01 3.02
CA GLU A 92 26.98 -5.54 4.31
C GLU A 92 27.77 -6.83 4.57
N PRO A 93 28.24 -7.12 5.76
CA PRO A 93 28.20 -6.34 7.00
C PRO A 93 29.23 -5.20 7.06
N THR A 94 30.30 -5.25 6.27
CA THR A 94 31.38 -4.27 6.28
C THR A 94 31.40 -3.49 4.99
N GLU A 95 31.19 -2.20 5.06
CA GLU A 95 31.15 -1.32 3.90
C GLU A 95 32.53 -1.21 3.26
N GLY A 96 32.63 -1.46 1.94
CA GLY A 96 33.89 -1.46 1.19
C GLY A 96 34.79 -2.67 1.46
N GLY A 97 34.29 -3.68 2.22
CA GLY A 97 35.04 -4.86 2.57
C GLY A 97 35.22 -5.86 1.41
N VAL A 98 36.12 -6.83 1.62
CA VAL A 98 36.31 -7.96 0.69
C VAL A 98 35.18 -8.97 0.92
N PRO A 99 34.57 -9.50 -0.17
CA PRO A 99 33.58 -10.56 -0.06
C PRO A 99 34.10 -11.81 0.64
N SER A 100 33.26 -12.44 1.48
CA SER A 100 33.63 -13.68 2.16
C SER A 100 33.70 -14.89 1.22
N GLU A 101 32.99 -14.83 0.10
CA GLU A 101 32.87 -15.89 -0.90
C GLU A 101 32.98 -15.32 -2.33
N ARG A 102 33.70 -16.01 -3.18
CA ARG A 102 33.91 -15.60 -4.58
C ARG A 102 32.62 -15.70 -5.39
N THR A 103 32.47 -14.77 -6.32
CA THR A 103 31.36 -14.74 -7.30
C THR A 103 31.93 -14.44 -8.67
N GLU A 104 31.44 -15.15 -9.67
CA GLU A 104 31.81 -14.97 -11.08
C GLU A 104 30.56 -14.90 -11.92
N VAL A 105 30.47 -13.92 -12.82
CA VAL A 105 29.29 -13.72 -13.68
C VAL A 105 29.73 -13.36 -15.09
N ALA A 106 29.13 -13.98 -16.10
CA ALA A 106 29.37 -13.72 -17.51
C ALA A 106 28.07 -13.49 -18.28
N PHE A 107 28.18 -12.80 -19.41
CA PHE A 107 27.03 -12.39 -20.23
C PHE A 107 27.28 -12.86 -21.68
N LEU A 108 26.27 -13.57 -22.22
CA LEU A 108 26.19 -13.96 -23.62
C LEU A 108 24.89 -13.46 -24.22
N PHE A 109 24.84 -13.22 -25.52
CA PHE A 109 23.58 -12.82 -26.15
C PHE A 109 23.49 -13.34 -27.60
N ASP A 110 22.27 -13.48 -28.08
CA ASP A 110 21.91 -13.64 -29.48
C ASP A 110 20.88 -12.57 -29.90
N ASP A 111 20.29 -12.71 -31.08
CA ASP A 111 19.32 -11.74 -31.61
C ASP A 111 17.99 -11.72 -30.82
N GLY A 112 17.79 -12.57 -29.83
CA GLY A 112 16.52 -12.70 -29.11
C GLY A 112 16.63 -12.76 -27.62
N VAL A 113 17.78 -13.15 -27.06
CA VAL A 113 17.92 -13.48 -25.64
C VAL A 113 19.26 -12.98 -25.10
N LEU A 114 19.23 -12.39 -23.92
CA LEU A 114 20.40 -12.18 -23.07
C LEU A 114 20.54 -13.37 -22.12
N TYR A 115 21.65 -14.06 -22.15
CA TYR A 115 21.98 -15.14 -21.24
C TYR A 115 22.94 -14.66 -20.17
N VAL A 116 22.70 -15.03 -18.93
CA VAL A 116 23.59 -14.75 -17.80
C VAL A 116 23.99 -16.06 -17.15
N GLY A 117 25.29 -16.34 -17.12
CA GLY A 117 25.87 -17.46 -16.39
C GLY A 117 26.60 -16.99 -15.14
N ALA A 118 26.26 -17.57 -13.99
CA ALA A 118 26.86 -17.14 -12.74
C ALA A 118 27.31 -18.33 -11.88
N ARG A 119 28.51 -18.23 -11.32
CA ARG A 119 29.09 -19.16 -10.32
C ARG A 119 29.23 -18.45 -8.97
N MET A 120 28.52 -18.93 -7.97
CA MET A 120 28.57 -18.48 -6.60
C MET A 120 29.27 -19.53 -5.74
N TYR A 121 30.59 -19.33 -5.50
CA TYR A 121 31.34 -20.22 -4.63
C TYR A 121 30.81 -20.16 -3.19
N ALA A 122 30.67 -21.31 -2.58
CA ALA A 122 30.21 -21.47 -1.20
C ALA A 122 30.47 -22.89 -0.70
N ASN A 123 30.42 -23.11 0.63
CA ASN A 123 30.22 -24.47 1.13
C ASN A 123 28.78 -24.91 0.77
N PRO A 124 28.58 -26.00 0.01
CA PRO A 124 27.25 -26.45 -0.41
C PRO A 124 26.25 -26.63 0.72
N ASP A 125 26.70 -27.13 1.88
CA ASP A 125 25.85 -27.34 3.06
C ASP A 125 25.39 -26.03 3.71
N SER A 126 26.05 -24.90 3.39
CA SER A 126 25.71 -23.59 3.90
C SER A 126 24.86 -22.76 2.92
N VAL A 127 24.55 -23.28 1.72
CA VAL A 127 23.73 -22.57 0.75
C VAL A 127 22.28 -22.51 1.22
N ALA A 128 21.80 -21.31 1.49
CA ALA A 128 20.43 -21.08 1.91
C ALA A 128 19.46 -21.23 0.73
N ALA A 129 19.05 -22.45 0.41
CA ALA A 129 18.17 -22.79 -0.72
C ALA A 129 16.69 -22.77 -0.31
N GLN A 130 16.26 -21.76 0.45
CA GLN A 130 14.86 -21.57 0.82
C GLN A 130 14.04 -21.16 -0.40
N SER A 131 12.91 -21.83 -0.59
CA SER A 131 11.92 -21.51 -1.60
C SER A 131 10.92 -20.48 -1.09
N SER A 132 10.43 -19.65 -1.98
CA SER A 132 9.37 -18.68 -1.73
C SER A 132 8.44 -18.64 -2.93
N ARG A 133 7.30 -17.96 -2.79
CA ARG A 133 6.46 -17.63 -3.94
C ARG A 133 7.26 -16.79 -4.94
N LYS A 134 6.96 -16.91 -6.26
CA LYS A 134 7.50 -15.99 -7.27
C LYS A 134 7.29 -14.54 -6.80
N ASP A 135 8.31 -13.71 -6.98
CA ASP A 135 8.35 -12.28 -6.60
C ASP A 135 8.29 -11.99 -5.09
N GLN A 136 8.46 -13.01 -4.24
CA GLN A 136 8.54 -12.84 -2.79
C GLN A 136 9.97 -12.98 -2.27
N ASP A 137 10.55 -11.86 -1.79
CA ASP A 137 11.86 -11.83 -1.11
C ASP A 137 11.66 -11.93 0.40
N ASN A 138 11.93 -13.09 0.98
CA ASN A 138 11.84 -13.33 2.42
C ASN A 138 13.11 -12.92 3.19
N GLY A 139 14.19 -12.56 2.47
CA GLY A 139 15.47 -12.14 3.05
C GLY A 139 16.32 -13.27 3.63
N ASN A 140 15.88 -14.53 3.55
CA ASN A 140 16.57 -15.71 4.11
C ASN A 140 17.05 -16.72 3.06
N ALA A 141 16.92 -16.42 1.76
CA ALA A 141 17.41 -17.23 0.64
C ALA A 141 18.68 -16.65 0.04
N ALA A 142 19.64 -17.51 -0.32
CA ALA A 142 20.78 -17.12 -1.14
C ALA A 142 20.28 -16.68 -2.51
N MET A 143 20.70 -15.49 -2.98
CA MET A 143 20.12 -14.87 -4.17
C MET A 143 21.17 -14.17 -5.02
N LEU A 144 21.02 -14.25 -6.33
CA LEU A 144 21.70 -13.43 -7.32
C LEU A 144 20.71 -12.44 -7.93
N ARG A 145 21.13 -11.18 -8.12
CA ARG A 145 20.35 -10.12 -8.78
C ARG A 145 21.16 -9.53 -9.91
N ILE A 146 20.56 -9.43 -11.09
CA ILE A 146 21.11 -8.76 -12.26
C ILE A 146 20.25 -7.53 -12.53
N SER A 147 20.82 -6.34 -12.41
CA SER A 147 20.12 -5.08 -12.61
C SER A 147 20.67 -4.38 -13.85
N LEU A 148 19.81 -4.09 -14.82
CA LEU A 148 20.13 -3.58 -16.14
C LEU A 148 19.46 -2.21 -16.36
N ASP A 149 20.25 -1.17 -16.60
CA ASP A 149 19.78 0.10 -17.14
C ASP A 149 19.94 0.05 -18.67
N THR A 150 18.91 -0.46 -19.34
CA THR A 150 18.90 -0.73 -20.77
C THR A 150 18.74 0.52 -21.62
N TYR A 151 18.30 1.64 -21.03
CA TYR A 151 18.30 2.94 -21.69
C TYR A 151 19.61 3.71 -21.52
N HIS A 152 20.46 3.27 -20.59
CA HIS A 152 21.62 4.00 -20.10
C HIS A 152 21.27 5.42 -19.65
N ASP A 153 20.09 5.54 -19.03
CA ASP A 153 19.52 6.81 -18.57
C ASP A 153 19.97 7.18 -17.15
N ARG A 154 20.72 6.28 -16.50
CA ARG A 154 21.24 6.46 -15.13
C ARG A 154 20.17 6.71 -14.08
N ARG A 155 18.96 6.20 -14.32
CA ARG A 155 17.82 6.42 -13.47
C ARG A 155 16.92 5.22 -13.33
N THR A 156 16.67 4.50 -14.43
CA THR A 156 15.77 3.36 -14.44
C THR A 156 16.57 2.05 -14.52
N ALA A 157 16.00 0.96 -14.01
CA ALA A 157 16.61 -0.35 -14.16
C ALA A 157 15.57 -1.47 -14.12
N TYR A 158 15.82 -2.51 -14.92
CA TYR A 158 15.16 -3.82 -14.83
C TYR A 158 16.00 -4.73 -13.96
N THR A 159 15.41 -5.41 -13.01
CA THR A 159 16.14 -6.39 -12.20
C THR A 159 15.52 -7.76 -12.33
N PHE A 160 16.37 -8.74 -12.61
CA PHE A 160 16.07 -10.16 -12.64
C PHE A 160 16.85 -10.85 -11.53
N ALA A 161 16.14 -11.52 -10.64
CA ALA A 161 16.76 -12.17 -9.50
C ALA A 161 16.37 -13.65 -9.44
N VAL A 162 17.31 -14.48 -9.02
CA VAL A 162 17.08 -15.92 -8.83
C VAL A 162 17.67 -16.34 -7.48
N THR A 163 16.92 -17.16 -6.75
CA THR A 163 17.42 -17.80 -5.52
C THR A 163 18.14 -19.10 -5.85
N ALA A 164 18.95 -19.60 -4.92
CA ALA A 164 19.60 -20.91 -5.08
C ALA A 164 18.60 -22.06 -5.24
N ALA A 165 17.35 -21.90 -4.80
CA ALA A 165 16.24 -22.83 -5.02
C ALA A 165 15.56 -22.68 -6.38
N GLY A 166 16.01 -21.77 -7.26
CA GLY A 166 15.43 -21.53 -8.59
C GLY A 166 14.19 -20.65 -8.61
N VAL A 167 13.86 -19.99 -7.50
CA VAL A 167 12.73 -19.04 -7.44
C VAL A 167 13.13 -17.75 -8.15
N ARG A 168 12.30 -17.34 -9.12
CA ARG A 168 12.47 -16.10 -9.89
C ARG A 168 11.78 -14.93 -9.18
N LEU A 169 12.45 -13.76 -9.19
CA LEU A 169 11.90 -12.48 -8.79
C LEU A 169 12.28 -11.46 -9.87
N ASP A 170 11.36 -10.57 -10.17
CA ASP A 170 11.60 -9.51 -11.13
C ASP A 170 10.93 -8.20 -10.69
N TRP A 171 11.54 -7.08 -11.04
CA TRP A 171 10.97 -5.77 -10.78
C TRP A 171 11.60 -4.71 -11.67
N TYR A 172 10.91 -3.58 -11.74
CA TYR A 172 11.37 -2.39 -12.43
C TYR A 172 11.58 -1.25 -11.43
N ASN A 173 12.73 -0.58 -11.49
CA ASN A 173 13.00 0.66 -10.77
C ASN A 173 12.75 1.85 -11.69
N SER A 174 11.73 2.64 -11.43
CA SER A 174 11.38 3.84 -12.23
C SER A 174 12.14 5.08 -11.81
N SER A 175 13.00 4.99 -10.80
CA SER A 175 13.80 6.07 -10.27
C SER A 175 15.16 5.55 -9.82
N ASP A 176 16.10 6.47 -9.71
CA ASP A 176 17.46 6.23 -9.24
C ASP A 176 17.50 5.88 -7.73
N ASN A 177 16.78 4.81 -7.35
CA ASN A 177 16.66 4.33 -5.96
C ASN A 177 16.45 2.81 -5.94
N GLU A 178 17.31 2.10 -5.22
CA GLU A 178 17.26 0.62 -5.09
C GLU A 178 15.94 0.11 -4.48
N PHE A 179 15.34 0.88 -3.59
CA PHE A 179 14.16 0.45 -2.82
C PHE A 179 12.82 0.85 -3.46
N ASN A 180 12.84 1.67 -4.50
CA ASN A 180 11.64 2.01 -5.27
C ASN A 180 11.37 0.96 -6.36
N ARG A 181 11.01 -0.25 -5.92
CA ARG A 181 10.78 -1.43 -6.78
C ARG A 181 9.32 -1.51 -7.18
N ASP A 182 9.07 -1.64 -8.47
CA ASP A 182 7.78 -2.05 -9.01
C ASP A 182 7.77 -3.58 -9.21
N MET A 183 7.26 -4.30 -8.23
CA MET A 183 7.11 -5.76 -8.25
C MET A 183 5.96 -6.21 -9.16
N THR A 184 5.27 -5.29 -9.83
CA THR A 184 4.20 -5.61 -10.78
C THR A 184 4.69 -5.79 -12.21
N TYR A 185 5.95 -5.47 -12.48
CA TYR A 185 6.64 -5.85 -13.71
C TYR A 185 6.84 -7.36 -13.70
N ASP A 186 6.14 -8.08 -14.59
CA ASP A 186 6.08 -9.54 -14.64
C ASP A 186 6.43 -10.02 -16.07
N PRO A 187 7.73 -10.06 -16.41
CA PRO A 187 8.21 -10.54 -17.70
C PRO A 187 8.21 -12.06 -17.79
N VAL A 188 8.12 -12.59 -19.00
CA VAL A 188 8.28 -14.02 -19.27
C VAL A 188 9.77 -14.31 -19.54
N TRP A 189 10.46 -14.89 -18.56
CA TRP A 189 11.87 -15.28 -18.63
C TRP A 189 12.13 -16.58 -17.87
N GLN A 190 13.33 -17.15 -18.05
CA GLN A 190 13.66 -18.43 -17.44
C GLN A 190 14.92 -18.33 -16.60
N ALA A 191 14.99 -19.15 -15.55
CA ALA A 191 16.19 -19.38 -14.75
C ALA A 191 16.30 -20.85 -14.37
N LYS A 192 17.54 -21.36 -14.37
CA LYS A 192 17.91 -22.67 -13.84
C LYS A 192 19.04 -22.52 -12.85
N THR A 193 18.97 -23.24 -11.76
CA THR A 193 20.00 -23.24 -10.71
C THR A 193 20.40 -24.65 -10.36
N ARG A 194 21.66 -24.83 -9.96
CA ARG A 194 22.21 -26.11 -9.52
C ARG A 194 23.14 -25.88 -8.33
N ILE A 195 23.01 -26.71 -7.31
CA ILE A 195 23.97 -26.78 -6.19
C ILE A 195 24.94 -27.94 -6.47
N ASP A 196 26.22 -27.67 -6.36
CA ASP A 196 27.29 -28.64 -6.57
C ASP A 196 28.37 -28.56 -5.48
N SER A 197 29.47 -29.29 -5.62
CA SER A 197 30.52 -29.35 -4.61
C SER A 197 31.29 -28.03 -4.39
N LEU A 198 31.14 -27.04 -5.27
CA LEU A 198 31.81 -25.74 -5.21
C LEU A 198 30.88 -24.61 -4.73
N GLY A 199 29.58 -24.90 -4.54
CA GLY A 199 28.59 -23.91 -4.17
C GLY A 199 27.34 -24.03 -5.04
N TRP A 200 26.96 -22.99 -5.78
CA TRP A 200 25.82 -23.05 -6.68
C TRP A 200 26.06 -22.25 -7.96
N THR A 201 25.33 -22.61 -8.99
CA THR A 201 25.31 -21.94 -10.29
C THR A 201 23.93 -21.45 -10.64
N ALA A 202 23.88 -20.47 -11.52
CA ALA A 202 22.64 -19.98 -12.11
C ALA A 202 22.84 -19.70 -13.60
N GLU A 203 21.87 -20.10 -14.41
CA GLU A 203 21.69 -19.66 -15.79
C GLU A 203 20.38 -18.92 -15.90
N LEU A 204 20.43 -17.71 -16.47
CA LEU A 204 19.25 -16.89 -16.74
C LEU A 204 19.13 -16.70 -18.25
N ALA A 205 17.93 -16.87 -18.80
CA ALA A 205 17.58 -16.54 -20.18
C ALA A 205 16.53 -15.45 -20.19
N ILE A 206 16.93 -14.26 -20.57
CA ILE A 206 16.11 -13.04 -20.55
C ILE A 206 15.79 -12.65 -22.00
N PRO A 207 14.57 -12.91 -22.50
CA PRO A 207 14.20 -12.51 -23.86
C PRO A 207 14.26 -10.98 -24.01
N LEU A 208 14.95 -10.51 -25.03
CA LEU A 208 15.10 -9.08 -25.31
C LEU A 208 13.73 -8.41 -25.59
N SER A 209 12.74 -9.17 -26.05
CA SER A 209 11.37 -8.71 -26.22
C SER A 209 10.68 -8.31 -24.89
N GLN A 210 11.18 -8.78 -23.74
CA GLN A 210 10.66 -8.44 -22.42
C GLN A 210 11.29 -7.15 -21.87
N LEU A 211 12.38 -6.69 -22.46
CA LEU A 211 13.08 -5.46 -22.10
C LEU A 211 12.67 -4.32 -23.05
N ARG A 212 12.67 -3.11 -22.52
CA ARG A 212 12.65 -1.89 -23.34
C ARG A 212 14.04 -1.30 -23.34
N PHE A 213 14.61 -1.04 -24.49
CA PHE A 213 15.97 -0.54 -24.64
C PHE A 213 16.10 0.40 -25.83
N ASN A 214 17.14 1.21 -25.82
CA ASN A 214 17.48 2.06 -26.98
C ASN A 214 18.34 1.24 -27.95
N ALA A 215 17.82 1.00 -29.15
CA ALA A 215 18.51 0.23 -30.19
C ALA A 215 19.83 0.85 -30.67
N GLY A 216 19.96 2.16 -30.54
CA GLY A 216 21.20 2.89 -30.89
C GLY A 216 22.24 2.96 -29.77
N GLN A 217 21.99 2.35 -28.63
CA GLN A 217 22.86 2.40 -27.46
C GLN A 217 23.51 1.04 -27.20
N PRO A 218 24.78 0.82 -27.59
CA PRO A 218 25.46 -0.46 -27.42
C PRO A 218 25.86 -0.76 -25.96
N VAL A 219 25.91 0.26 -25.11
CA VAL A 219 26.31 0.16 -23.71
C VAL A 219 25.10 0.28 -22.80
N TRP A 220 24.89 -0.71 -21.95
CA TRP A 220 23.87 -0.70 -20.89
C TRP A 220 24.51 -0.46 -19.53
N GLY A 221 23.76 0.12 -18.59
CA GLY A 221 24.17 0.12 -17.19
C GLY A 221 23.97 -1.25 -16.56
N LEU A 222 24.95 -1.71 -15.76
CA LEU A 222 24.90 -3.01 -15.09
C LEU A 222 25.25 -2.89 -13.61
N ASN A 223 24.49 -3.56 -12.77
CA ASN A 223 24.95 -3.95 -11.45
C ASN A 223 24.56 -5.39 -11.15
N VAL A 224 25.45 -6.11 -10.50
CA VAL A 224 25.22 -7.47 -10.02
C VAL A 224 25.31 -7.47 -8.49
N THR A 225 24.31 -8.07 -7.84
CA THR A 225 24.27 -8.18 -6.38
C THR A 225 24.11 -9.65 -5.99
N ARG A 226 24.94 -10.13 -5.06
CA ARG A 226 24.73 -11.42 -4.41
C ARG A 226 24.38 -11.22 -2.94
N ILE A 227 23.40 -11.99 -2.46
CA ILE A 227 22.97 -12.02 -1.05
C ILE A 227 23.34 -13.37 -0.44
N ILE A 228 24.05 -13.34 0.71
CA ILE A 228 24.45 -14.50 1.49
C ILE A 228 23.80 -14.36 2.88
N PRO A 229 22.56 -14.89 3.08
CA PRO A 229 21.76 -14.55 4.25
C PRO A 229 22.32 -15.08 5.57
N ASN A 230 22.92 -16.26 5.60
CA ASN A 230 23.56 -16.83 6.79
C ASN A 230 24.75 -16.01 7.34
N ARG A 231 25.30 -15.11 6.52
CA ARG A 231 26.35 -14.15 6.91
C ARG A 231 25.82 -12.71 7.04
N ASN A 232 24.54 -12.48 6.74
CA ASN A 232 23.94 -11.16 6.55
C ASN A 232 24.78 -10.30 5.59
N GLU A 233 25.31 -10.93 4.53
CA GLU A 233 26.24 -10.33 3.61
C GLU A 233 25.57 -9.98 2.29
N HIS A 234 25.78 -8.74 1.86
CA HIS A 234 25.39 -8.25 0.55
C HIS A 234 26.66 -7.76 -0.18
N ILE A 235 26.93 -8.33 -1.33
CA ILE A 235 28.07 -7.95 -2.18
C ILE A 235 27.55 -7.40 -3.50
N TYR A 236 28.24 -6.38 -4.01
CA TYR A 236 27.88 -5.66 -5.22
C TYR A 236 29.07 -5.64 -6.18
N TRP A 237 28.78 -5.77 -7.45
CA TRP A 237 29.81 -5.55 -8.48
C TRP A 237 30.10 -4.05 -8.61
N SER A 238 29.08 -3.20 -8.79
CA SER A 238 29.21 -1.75 -8.70
C SER A 238 28.76 -1.29 -7.32
N TYR A 239 29.72 -1.01 -6.47
CA TYR A 239 29.50 -0.64 -5.07
C TYR A 239 29.07 0.81 -4.94
N ILE A 240 28.07 1.07 -4.10
CA ILE A 240 27.54 2.39 -3.81
C ILE A 240 27.66 2.67 -2.32
N PRO A 241 28.45 3.70 -1.91
CA PRO A 241 28.56 4.08 -0.51
C PRO A 241 27.23 4.49 0.13
N ARG A 242 27.08 4.24 1.42
CA ARG A 242 25.84 4.53 2.15
C ARG A 242 25.58 6.02 2.36
N ASP A 243 26.58 6.87 2.28
CA ASP A 243 26.47 8.30 2.40
C ASP A 243 26.17 9.01 1.07
N GLU A 244 26.24 8.26 -0.05
CA GLU A 244 25.83 8.74 -1.38
C GLU A 244 24.35 8.47 -1.64
N ASN A 245 23.82 9.21 -2.60
CA ASN A 245 22.49 9.00 -3.17
C ASN A 245 22.64 8.47 -4.60
N GLY A 246 21.64 7.69 -5.05
CA GLY A 246 21.59 7.10 -6.36
C GLY A 246 21.66 5.57 -6.30
N TRP A 247 21.27 4.96 -7.41
CA TRP A 247 21.27 3.50 -7.63
C TRP A 247 21.75 3.21 -9.04
N SER A 248 20.86 3.30 -10.06
CA SER A 248 21.18 3.09 -11.46
C SER A 248 22.20 4.10 -12.01
N SER A 249 22.22 5.32 -11.48
CA SER A 249 23.23 6.35 -11.81
C SER A 249 24.67 5.95 -11.44
N LYS A 250 24.83 4.93 -10.60
CA LYS A 250 26.11 4.40 -10.11
C LYS A 250 26.48 3.03 -10.70
N PHE A 251 25.72 2.55 -11.67
CA PHE A 251 26.01 1.29 -12.33
C PHE A 251 27.31 1.34 -13.13
N GLY A 252 27.97 0.19 -13.24
CA GLY A 252 29.02 -0.04 -14.23
C GLY A 252 28.42 -0.18 -15.62
N ALA A 253 29.26 -0.37 -16.62
CA ALA A 253 28.87 -0.53 -18.02
C ALA A 253 28.90 -2.02 -18.43
N LEU A 254 27.87 -2.47 -19.14
CA LEU A 254 27.83 -3.70 -19.93
C LEU A 254 27.96 -3.31 -21.39
N ASP A 255 29.09 -3.65 -22.00
CA ASP A 255 29.43 -3.33 -23.38
C ASP A 255 29.28 -4.56 -24.28
N GLY A 256 29.33 -4.39 -25.59
CA GLY A 256 29.29 -5.47 -26.59
C GLY A 256 27.88 -5.85 -27.05
N MET A 257 26.85 -5.14 -26.60
CA MET A 257 25.45 -5.35 -27.04
C MET A 257 25.17 -4.66 -28.40
N ASP A 258 26.10 -4.78 -29.35
CA ASP A 258 26.01 -4.15 -30.67
C ASP A 258 24.98 -4.85 -31.57
N ASP A 259 24.41 -4.07 -32.51
CA ASP A 259 23.51 -4.56 -33.56
C ASP A 259 22.23 -5.29 -33.06
N LEU A 260 21.76 -4.94 -31.88
CA LEU A 260 20.50 -5.46 -31.39
C LEU A 260 19.32 -4.88 -32.17
N THR A 261 18.57 -5.75 -32.82
CA THR A 261 17.35 -5.38 -33.53
C THR A 261 16.14 -5.72 -32.67
N PRO A 262 15.36 -4.72 -32.19
CA PRO A 262 14.17 -5.00 -31.42
C PRO A 262 13.17 -5.82 -32.25
N LYS A 263 12.82 -7.01 -31.77
CA LYS A 263 11.76 -7.81 -32.38
C LYS A 263 10.40 -7.23 -31.99
N ARG A 264 9.43 -7.31 -32.90
CA ARG A 264 8.06 -6.91 -32.62
C ARG A 264 7.51 -7.81 -31.52
N ARG A 265 7.06 -7.22 -30.44
CA ARG A 265 6.41 -7.93 -29.32
C ARG A 265 4.91 -7.85 -29.52
N VAL A 266 4.25 -9.00 -29.69
CA VAL A 266 2.79 -9.11 -29.58
C VAL A 266 2.49 -10.35 -28.76
N GLU A 267 1.78 -10.18 -27.67
CA GLU A 267 1.40 -11.26 -26.76
C GLU A 267 -0.10 -11.22 -26.56
N PHE A 268 -0.75 -12.35 -26.72
CA PHE A 268 -2.17 -12.51 -26.51
C PHE A 268 -2.41 -13.51 -25.37
N LEU A 269 -3.18 -13.09 -24.35
CA LEU A 269 -3.47 -13.88 -23.16
C LEU A 269 -4.99 -14.04 -23.01
N PRO A 270 -5.63 -14.97 -23.71
CA PRO A 270 -7.01 -15.33 -23.42
C PRO A 270 -7.10 -16.03 -22.06
N PHE A 271 -8.21 -15.84 -21.38
CA PHE A 271 -8.51 -16.56 -20.15
C PHE A 271 -9.96 -17.01 -20.10
N VAL A 272 -10.17 -18.09 -19.36
CA VAL A 272 -11.48 -18.60 -18.97
C VAL A 272 -11.48 -18.80 -17.47
N ALA A 273 -12.57 -18.40 -16.84
CA ALA A 273 -12.79 -18.63 -15.41
C ALA A 273 -14.20 -19.16 -15.19
N SER A 274 -14.33 -20.07 -14.23
CA SER A 274 -15.62 -20.53 -13.72
C SER A 274 -15.60 -20.41 -12.20
N GLU A 275 -16.70 -19.92 -11.66
CA GLU A 275 -16.88 -19.68 -10.22
C GLU A 275 -18.18 -20.36 -9.78
N ALA A 276 -18.11 -21.17 -8.71
CA ALA A 276 -19.25 -21.72 -8.01
C ALA A 276 -19.34 -21.07 -6.63
N ARG A 277 -20.42 -20.37 -6.36
CA ARG A 277 -20.73 -19.75 -5.07
C ARG A 277 -21.73 -20.61 -4.31
N ILE A 278 -21.39 -20.97 -3.08
CA ILE A 278 -22.23 -21.80 -2.18
C ILE A 278 -22.49 -20.95 -0.93
N THR A 279 -23.72 -20.49 -0.75
CA THR A 279 -24.19 -19.67 0.37
C THR A 279 -24.88 -20.57 1.41
N SER A 280 -24.58 -20.34 2.71
CA SER A 280 -25.28 -21.03 3.80
C SER A 280 -26.78 -20.76 3.74
N SER A 281 -27.60 -21.79 3.91
CA SER A 281 -29.06 -21.65 3.84
C SER A 281 -29.64 -20.65 4.84
N GLU A 282 -28.97 -20.44 5.97
CA GLU A 282 -29.37 -19.49 7.00
C GLU A 282 -29.28 -18.01 6.53
N LEU A 283 -28.50 -17.74 5.49
CA LEU A 283 -28.33 -16.40 4.90
C LEU A 283 -29.27 -16.16 3.71
N VAL A 284 -29.91 -17.19 3.22
CA VAL A 284 -30.86 -17.06 2.11
C VAL A 284 -32.26 -16.92 2.70
N ALA A 285 -32.83 -15.73 2.60
CA ALA A 285 -34.17 -15.49 3.12
C ALA A 285 -35.23 -16.27 2.33
N ASP A 286 -36.16 -16.86 3.05
CA ASP A 286 -37.31 -17.56 2.42
C ASP A 286 -38.08 -16.61 1.52
N GLY A 287 -38.29 -17.01 0.27
CA GLY A 287 -39.01 -16.21 -0.73
C GLY A 287 -38.15 -15.15 -1.42
N ASN A 288 -36.84 -15.04 -1.14
CA ASN A 288 -35.97 -14.13 -1.88
C ASN A 288 -35.71 -14.66 -3.31
N PRO A 289 -36.19 -13.97 -4.36
CA PRO A 289 -36.04 -14.46 -5.74
C PRO A 289 -34.64 -14.24 -6.33
N PHE A 290 -33.77 -13.55 -5.63
CA PHE A 290 -32.44 -13.13 -6.12
C PHE A 290 -31.29 -13.95 -5.53
N GLU A 291 -31.52 -14.67 -4.45
CA GLU A 291 -30.50 -15.44 -3.77
C GLU A 291 -30.75 -16.94 -3.91
N ALA A 292 -29.69 -17.63 -4.21
CA ALA A 292 -29.70 -19.10 -4.26
C ALA A 292 -28.57 -19.65 -3.40
N THR A 293 -28.81 -20.83 -2.80
CA THR A 293 -27.78 -21.54 -2.05
C THR A 293 -26.60 -21.98 -2.93
N ARG A 294 -26.80 -22.05 -4.25
CA ARG A 294 -25.78 -22.40 -5.24
C ARG A 294 -25.95 -21.58 -6.50
N GLU A 295 -24.85 -20.98 -6.92
CA GLU A 295 -24.78 -20.19 -8.15
C GLU A 295 -23.48 -20.55 -8.89
N ILE A 296 -23.57 -20.72 -10.22
CA ILE A 296 -22.39 -20.97 -11.06
C ILE A 296 -22.31 -19.88 -12.12
N GLN A 297 -21.16 -19.24 -12.20
CA GLN A 297 -20.89 -18.21 -13.19
C GLN A 297 -19.66 -18.57 -14.02
N GLY A 298 -19.72 -18.28 -15.32
CA GLY A 298 -18.58 -18.39 -16.23
C GLY A 298 -18.18 -17.03 -16.75
N ARG A 299 -16.88 -16.81 -16.90
CA ARG A 299 -16.33 -15.57 -17.46
C ARG A 299 -15.27 -15.90 -18.49
N VAL A 300 -15.25 -15.12 -19.56
CA VAL A 300 -14.20 -15.17 -20.59
C VAL A 300 -13.70 -13.76 -20.85
N GLY A 301 -12.43 -13.64 -21.14
CA GLY A 301 -11.82 -12.35 -21.47
C GLY A 301 -10.45 -12.56 -22.07
N ALA A 302 -9.81 -11.45 -22.44
CA ALA A 302 -8.50 -11.52 -23.06
C ALA A 302 -7.69 -10.26 -22.74
N ASN A 303 -6.38 -10.46 -22.61
CA ASN A 303 -5.39 -9.38 -22.55
C ASN A 303 -4.52 -9.43 -23.82
N LEU A 304 -4.18 -8.25 -24.31
CA LEU A 304 -3.26 -8.06 -25.43
C LEU A 304 -2.12 -7.15 -24.95
N LYS A 305 -0.90 -7.55 -25.18
CA LYS A 305 0.28 -6.70 -24.97
C LYS A 305 1.03 -6.56 -26.29
N MET A 306 1.25 -5.33 -26.74
CA MET A 306 1.89 -5.04 -28.02
C MET A 306 2.96 -3.96 -27.87
N GLY A 307 4.16 -4.25 -28.34
CA GLY A 307 5.25 -3.28 -28.43
C GLY A 307 5.12 -2.39 -29.67
N PHE A 308 5.22 -1.07 -29.45
CA PHE A 308 5.41 -0.07 -30.53
C PHE A 308 6.87 0.38 -30.54
N GLY A 309 7.67 -0.29 -31.37
CA GLY A 309 9.13 -0.15 -31.29
C GLY A 309 9.67 -0.71 -29.97
N PRO A 310 10.91 -0.36 -29.62
CA PRO A 310 11.53 -0.84 -28.37
C PRO A 310 11.06 -0.06 -27.11
N ASN A 311 10.38 1.06 -27.29
CA ASN A 311 10.23 2.07 -26.26
C ASN A 311 8.82 2.17 -25.66
N LEU A 312 7.78 1.79 -26.40
CA LEU A 312 6.38 1.89 -25.97
C LEU A 312 5.70 0.52 -25.94
N THR A 313 4.81 0.34 -24.98
CA THR A 313 3.96 -0.86 -24.89
C THR A 313 2.51 -0.45 -24.74
N LEU A 314 1.65 -1.02 -25.56
CA LEU A 314 0.20 -1.00 -25.41
C LEU A 314 -0.24 -2.28 -24.70
N ASP A 315 -0.89 -2.13 -23.57
CA ASP A 315 -1.63 -3.18 -22.88
C ASP A 315 -3.12 -2.91 -23.08
N ALA A 316 -3.88 -3.89 -23.52
CA ALA A 316 -5.33 -3.79 -23.67
C ALA A 316 -6.02 -5.00 -23.03
N THR A 317 -7.22 -4.79 -22.51
CA THR A 317 -8.03 -5.86 -21.91
C THR A 317 -9.48 -5.69 -22.29
N VAL A 318 -10.15 -6.82 -22.49
CA VAL A 318 -11.59 -6.90 -22.73
C VAL A 318 -12.17 -7.84 -21.69
N LEU A 319 -13.22 -7.38 -20.99
CA LEU A 319 -13.87 -8.09 -19.88
C LEU A 319 -12.83 -8.64 -18.88
N PRO A 320 -12.00 -7.78 -18.28
CA PRO A 320 -10.91 -8.23 -17.41
C PRO A 320 -11.46 -9.04 -16.23
N ASP A 321 -10.70 -10.08 -15.86
CA ASP A 321 -11.06 -10.88 -14.71
C ASP A 321 -10.81 -10.12 -13.39
N PHE A 322 -11.84 -10.06 -12.55
CA PHE A 322 -11.78 -9.54 -11.18
C PHE A 322 -11.57 -10.64 -10.13
N GLY A 323 -11.39 -11.90 -10.55
CA GLY A 323 -11.09 -12.98 -9.64
C GLY A 323 -9.87 -12.62 -8.77
N GLN A 324 -10.12 -12.05 -7.60
CA GLN A 324 -9.06 -11.64 -6.68
C GLN A 324 -8.48 -12.89 -6.04
N VAL A 325 -7.23 -13.16 -6.34
CA VAL A 325 -6.47 -14.21 -5.67
C VAL A 325 -6.26 -13.87 -4.18
N ASP A 326 -6.29 -12.58 -3.83
CA ASP A 326 -6.15 -12.06 -2.45
C ASP A 326 -7.36 -11.20 -2.06
N ALA A 327 -8.03 -11.53 -0.96
CA ALA A 327 -9.11 -10.73 -0.39
C ALA A 327 -8.57 -9.48 0.34
N ASP A 328 -9.34 -8.39 0.34
CA ASP A 328 -9.05 -7.24 1.20
C ASP A 328 -9.32 -7.63 2.68
N PRO A 329 -8.51 -7.14 3.65
CA PRO A 329 -8.68 -7.49 5.06
C PRO A 329 -10.02 -7.01 5.62
N ALA A 330 -10.53 -7.68 6.64
CA ALA A 330 -11.71 -7.23 7.36
C ALA A 330 -11.38 -6.00 8.21
N GLU A 331 -12.27 -5.01 8.21
CA GLU A 331 -12.12 -3.81 9.04
C GLU A 331 -13.46 -3.28 9.53
N VAL A 332 -13.43 -2.51 10.62
CA VAL A 332 -14.55 -1.70 11.10
C VAL A 332 -14.17 -0.23 10.97
N ASN A 333 -14.80 0.48 10.04
CA ASN A 333 -14.54 1.89 9.80
C ASN A 333 -15.56 2.77 10.54
N LEU A 334 -15.15 3.35 11.66
CA LEU A 334 -15.95 4.30 12.46
C LEU A 334 -15.72 5.77 12.05
N SER A 335 -14.89 6.03 11.06
CA SER A 335 -14.56 7.36 10.57
C SER A 335 -15.57 7.87 9.53
N ALA A 336 -15.44 9.13 9.13
CA ALA A 336 -16.22 9.71 8.03
C ALA A 336 -15.52 9.56 6.67
N PHE A 337 -14.42 8.83 6.61
CA PHE A 337 -13.56 8.72 5.42
C PHE A 337 -13.55 7.31 4.85
N GLU A 338 -13.52 7.22 3.54
CA GLU A 338 -13.39 5.95 2.81
C GLU A 338 -12.02 5.28 3.09
N THR A 339 -12.02 3.96 3.29
CA THR A 339 -10.79 3.17 3.33
C THR A 339 -10.35 2.84 1.91
N ILE A 340 -9.07 3.03 1.63
CA ILE A 340 -8.48 2.81 0.31
C ILE A 340 -7.53 1.64 0.38
N PHE A 341 -7.86 0.59 -0.33
CA PHE A 341 -7.03 -0.61 -0.46
C PHE A 341 -6.07 -0.51 -1.65
N PRO A 342 -4.91 -1.17 -1.61
CA PRO A 342 -3.99 -1.23 -2.74
C PRO A 342 -4.61 -1.95 -3.94
N GLU A 343 -4.24 -1.54 -5.16
CA GLU A 343 -4.63 -2.21 -6.40
C GLU A 343 -3.97 -3.60 -6.49
N ARG A 344 -4.73 -4.60 -6.92
CA ARG A 344 -4.27 -5.98 -7.06
C ARG A 344 -4.53 -6.58 -8.45
N ARG A 345 -5.32 -5.91 -9.28
CA ARG A 345 -5.65 -6.37 -10.64
C ARG A 345 -4.45 -6.16 -11.57
N PRO A 346 -3.92 -7.22 -12.21
CA PRO A 346 -2.65 -7.16 -12.97
C PRO A 346 -2.62 -6.08 -14.04
N PHE A 347 -3.71 -5.92 -14.81
CA PHE A 347 -3.80 -4.88 -15.84
C PHE A 347 -3.56 -3.47 -15.28
N PHE A 348 -4.06 -3.16 -14.08
CA PHE A 348 -3.93 -1.84 -13.47
C PHE A 348 -2.67 -1.67 -12.62
N THR A 349 -2.00 -2.74 -12.23
CA THR A 349 -0.77 -2.66 -11.42
C THR A 349 0.46 -2.44 -12.29
N GLU A 350 0.64 -3.19 -13.37
CA GLU A 350 1.82 -3.11 -14.23
C GLU A 350 1.97 -1.71 -14.85
N GLY A 351 3.14 -1.09 -14.71
CA GLY A 351 3.44 0.25 -15.22
C GLY A 351 2.66 1.40 -14.59
N ASN A 352 1.90 1.15 -13.53
CA ASN A 352 1.07 2.15 -12.84
C ASN A 352 1.88 3.35 -12.30
N GLN A 353 3.13 3.13 -11.95
CA GLN A 353 4.02 4.21 -11.51
C GLN A 353 4.29 5.28 -12.59
N LEU A 354 4.12 4.97 -13.87
CA LEU A 354 4.16 5.96 -14.94
C LEU A 354 2.89 6.82 -15.01
N LEU A 355 1.79 6.37 -14.41
CA LEU A 355 0.52 7.10 -14.30
C LEU A 355 0.41 7.88 -12.99
N ARG A 356 1.10 7.43 -11.94
CA ARG A 356 1.10 8.12 -10.64
C ARG A 356 2.09 9.27 -10.64
N GLY A 357 1.69 10.41 -10.08
CA GLY A 357 2.58 11.52 -9.78
C GLY A 357 3.60 11.15 -8.69
N ARG A 358 4.62 11.98 -8.52
CA ARG A 358 5.67 11.82 -7.52
C ARG A 358 5.57 12.87 -6.40
N GLY A 359 6.04 12.49 -5.22
CA GLY A 359 6.14 13.41 -4.08
C GLY A 359 4.80 13.66 -3.39
N SER A 360 4.59 14.90 -2.91
CA SER A 360 3.36 15.33 -2.24
C SER A 360 2.29 15.87 -3.20
N MET A 361 2.25 15.35 -4.44
CA MET A 361 1.14 15.61 -5.34
C MET A 361 -0.14 14.94 -4.79
N PRO A 362 -1.30 15.56 -5.00
CA PRO A 362 -2.58 14.89 -4.81
C PRO A 362 -2.67 13.59 -5.64
N THR A 363 -3.43 12.64 -5.16
CA THR A 363 -3.64 11.38 -5.89
C THR A 363 -4.67 11.61 -7.00
N TYR A 364 -4.21 12.06 -8.17
CA TYR A 364 -5.06 12.31 -9.33
C TYR A 364 -5.65 11.04 -9.95
N TYR A 365 -5.05 9.88 -9.69
CA TYR A 365 -5.47 8.61 -10.25
C TYR A 365 -5.43 7.49 -9.21
N ASN A 366 -6.55 6.79 -9.08
CA ASN A 366 -6.71 5.55 -8.35
C ASN A 366 -7.49 4.56 -9.20
N SER A 367 -6.83 3.52 -9.68
CA SER A 367 -7.41 2.50 -10.54
C SER A 367 -8.62 1.78 -9.93
N ARG A 368 -8.71 1.73 -8.59
CA ARG A 368 -9.87 1.15 -7.87
C ARG A 368 -11.20 1.89 -8.12
N ARG A 369 -11.16 3.12 -8.66
CA ARG A 369 -12.38 3.83 -9.11
C ARG A 369 -12.99 3.21 -10.36
N ILE A 370 -12.17 2.56 -11.21
CA ILE A 370 -12.62 1.89 -12.42
C ILE A 370 -13.11 0.49 -12.06
N GLY A 371 -14.40 0.22 -12.25
CA GLY A 371 -15.02 -1.04 -11.85
C GLY A 371 -15.27 -1.18 -10.34
N ALA A 372 -15.39 -0.05 -9.62
CA ALA A 372 -15.80 -0.03 -8.21
C ALA A 372 -17.22 -0.58 -8.02
N PRO A 373 -17.61 -1.01 -6.81
CA PRO A 373 -19.01 -1.34 -6.52
C PRO A 373 -19.96 -0.22 -6.95
N PRO A 374 -21.16 -0.53 -7.47
CA PRO A 374 -22.19 0.45 -7.78
C PRO A 374 -22.53 1.34 -6.59
N ARG A 375 -22.78 2.62 -6.83
CA ARG A 375 -23.04 3.63 -5.80
C ARG A 375 -24.52 3.88 -5.53
N GLY A 376 -25.37 3.43 -6.45
CA GLY A 376 -26.82 3.50 -6.30
C GLY A 376 -27.37 2.39 -5.45
N SER A 377 -28.57 2.60 -4.91
CA SER A 377 -29.35 1.62 -4.17
C SER A 377 -30.73 1.42 -4.82
N VAL A 378 -31.33 0.28 -4.55
CA VAL A 378 -32.68 -0.04 -4.99
C VAL A 378 -33.61 -0.21 -3.77
N PRO A 379 -34.90 0.10 -3.90
CA PRO A 379 -35.87 -0.18 -2.86
C PRO A 379 -36.28 -1.66 -2.87
N GLY A 380 -37.20 -2.07 -2.02
CA GLY A 380 -37.83 -3.40 -2.02
C GLY A 380 -37.44 -4.22 -0.80
N GLU A 381 -38.26 -5.21 -0.48
CA GLU A 381 -37.99 -6.16 0.60
C GLU A 381 -36.80 -7.06 0.27
N TYR A 382 -36.72 -7.52 -0.98
CA TYR A 382 -35.60 -8.26 -1.53
C TYR A 382 -34.95 -7.44 -2.66
N SER A 383 -33.63 -7.43 -2.69
CA SER A 383 -32.86 -6.70 -3.68
C SER A 383 -31.55 -7.40 -4.05
N ALA A 384 -31.10 -7.19 -5.27
CA ALA A 384 -29.80 -7.67 -5.76
C ALA A 384 -29.10 -6.55 -6.53
N VAL A 385 -27.97 -6.12 -6.02
CA VAL A 385 -27.08 -5.13 -6.64
C VAL A 385 -25.76 -5.84 -6.98
N PRO A 386 -25.19 -5.62 -8.18
CA PRO A 386 -23.88 -6.20 -8.52
C PRO A 386 -22.79 -5.79 -7.51
N ASP A 387 -21.91 -6.72 -7.16
CA ASP A 387 -20.78 -6.47 -6.24
C ASP A 387 -19.73 -5.53 -6.86
N VAL A 388 -19.65 -5.48 -8.19
CA VAL A 388 -18.67 -4.67 -8.95
C VAL A 388 -19.30 -4.17 -10.24
N THR A 389 -18.81 -3.04 -10.74
CA THR A 389 -19.19 -2.52 -12.06
C THR A 389 -18.36 -3.20 -13.14
N THR A 390 -19.00 -3.73 -14.17
CA THR A 390 -18.36 -4.44 -15.29
C THR A 390 -17.48 -3.47 -16.10
N ILE A 391 -16.21 -3.80 -16.30
CA ILE A 391 -15.34 -3.11 -17.23
C ILE A 391 -15.51 -3.76 -18.61
N LEU A 392 -16.05 -3.02 -19.58
CA LEU A 392 -16.19 -3.50 -20.95
C LEU A 392 -14.82 -3.66 -21.61
N GLY A 393 -13.95 -2.69 -21.38
CA GLY A 393 -12.59 -2.72 -21.90
C GLY A 393 -11.74 -1.60 -21.33
N ALA A 394 -10.43 -1.81 -21.38
CA ALA A 394 -9.46 -0.79 -21.02
C ALA A 394 -8.19 -0.96 -21.88
N ALA A 395 -7.51 0.16 -22.16
CA ALA A 395 -6.25 0.19 -22.86
C ALA A 395 -5.27 1.15 -22.18
N LYS A 396 -4.00 0.75 -22.13
CA LYS A 396 -2.95 1.49 -21.44
C LYS A 396 -1.72 1.52 -22.33
N LEU A 397 -1.20 2.72 -22.64
CA LEU A 397 0.06 2.96 -23.34
C LEU A 397 1.10 3.45 -22.33
N THR A 398 2.21 2.75 -22.23
CA THR A 398 3.30 3.12 -21.32
C THR A 398 4.65 2.98 -22.00
N GLY A 399 5.59 3.84 -21.60
CA GLY A 399 6.98 3.71 -22.05
C GLY A 399 7.77 5.00 -21.91
N ARG A 400 8.96 4.99 -22.50
CA ARG A 400 9.90 6.12 -22.47
C ARG A 400 10.59 6.24 -23.83
N LEU A 401 10.54 7.43 -24.38
CA LEU A 401 11.21 7.75 -25.64
C LEU A 401 12.69 8.04 -25.42
N GLU A 402 13.49 7.95 -26.48
CA GLU A 402 14.93 8.27 -26.47
C GLU A 402 15.21 9.73 -26.02
N SER A 403 14.28 10.62 -26.27
CA SER A 403 14.35 12.02 -25.80
C SER A 403 14.27 12.18 -24.29
N GLY A 404 14.09 11.09 -23.52
CA GLY A 404 13.85 11.11 -22.08
C GLY A 404 12.40 11.40 -21.68
N LEU A 405 11.47 11.47 -22.65
CA LEU A 405 10.04 11.65 -22.40
C LEU A 405 9.40 10.31 -22.02
N SER A 406 8.93 10.19 -20.79
CA SER A 406 8.10 9.08 -20.31
C SER A 406 6.62 9.39 -20.57
N ILE A 407 5.89 8.41 -21.09
CA ILE A 407 4.46 8.50 -21.44
C ILE A 407 3.71 7.43 -20.68
N GLY A 408 2.66 7.83 -19.98
CA GLY A 408 1.62 6.95 -19.43
C GLY A 408 0.26 7.46 -19.85
N ALA A 409 -0.53 6.65 -20.54
CA ALA A 409 -1.91 6.96 -20.88
C ALA A 409 -2.79 5.74 -20.62
N LEU A 410 -3.99 5.93 -20.09
CA LEU A 410 -4.97 4.86 -19.86
C LEU A 410 -6.36 5.39 -20.18
N GLY A 411 -7.14 4.58 -20.92
CA GLY A 411 -8.56 4.76 -21.11
C GLY A 411 -9.31 3.51 -20.69
N ALA A 412 -10.49 3.68 -20.08
CA ALA A 412 -11.37 2.57 -19.70
C ALA A 412 -12.83 2.93 -19.86
N LEU A 413 -13.66 1.94 -20.16
CA LEU A 413 -15.11 2.06 -20.28
C LEU A 413 -15.77 1.01 -19.40
N THR A 414 -16.67 1.46 -18.50
CA THR A 414 -17.49 0.57 -17.67
C THR A 414 -18.93 0.53 -18.16
N GLN A 415 -19.57 -0.59 -17.93
CA GLN A 415 -20.97 -0.83 -18.27
C GLN A 415 -21.90 -0.06 -17.32
N ARG A 416 -23.11 0.24 -17.79
CA ARG A 416 -24.20 0.65 -16.93
C ARG A 416 -24.72 -0.56 -16.17
N GLU A 417 -24.88 -0.42 -14.84
CA GLU A 417 -25.38 -1.50 -13.99
C GLU A 417 -26.76 -1.20 -13.46
N TYR A 418 -27.55 -2.26 -13.33
CA TYR A 418 -28.90 -2.21 -12.79
C TYR A 418 -28.99 -3.11 -11.55
N GLY A 419 -29.57 -2.57 -10.48
CA GLY A 419 -30.01 -3.35 -9.33
C GLY A 419 -31.43 -3.83 -9.54
N ARG A 420 -31.73 -5.07 -9.21
CA ARG A 420 -33.06 -5.67 -9.24
C ARG A 420 -33.69 -5.66 -7.86
N PHE A 421 -35.00 -5.52 -7.79
CA PHE A 421 -35.70 -5.49 -6.50
C PHE A 421 -37.14 -5.97 -6.65
N THR A 422 -37.75 -6.41 -5.55
CA THR A 422 -39.17 -6.75 -5.49
C THR A 422 -40.01 -5.49 -5.22
N THR A 423 -41.04 -5.29 -6.02
CA THR A 423 -42.04 -4.26 -5.78
C THR A 423 -42.99 -4.66 -4.63
N PRO A 424 -43.79 -3.75 -4.06
CA PRO A 424 -44.82 -4.09 -3.07
C PRO A 424 -45.91 -5.09 -3.58
N THR A 425 -46.04 -5.25 -4.88
CA THR A 425 -46.93 -6.24 -5.52
C THR A 425 -46.27 -7.61 -5.74
N GLY A 426 -44.97 -7.75 -5.40
CA GLY A 426 -44.20 -8.98 -5.58
C GLY A 426 -43.55 -9.13 -6.97
N ASP A 427 -43.75 -8.17 -7.87
CA ASP A 427 -43.12 -8.19 -9.20
C ASP A 427 -41.63 -7.82 -9.09
N ILE A 428 -40.82 -8.26 -10.04
CA ILE A 428 -39.41 -7.88 -10.14
C ILE A 428 -39.28 -6.67 -11.06
N ASP A 429 -38.66 -5.61 -10.55
CA ASP A 429 -38.28 -4.40 -11.29
C ASP A 429 -36.78 -4.15 -11.16
N GLN A 430 -36.25 -3.21 -11.95
CA GLN A 430 -34.82 -2.84 -11.94
C GLN A 430 -34.62 -1.33 -12.01
N ARG A 431 -33.54 -0.87 -11.41
CA ARG A 431 -33.11 0.55 -11.41
C ARG A 431 -31.63 0.66 -11.67
N GLU A 432 -31.26 1.70 -12.43
CA GLU A 432 -29.84 2.05 -12.61
C GLU A 432 -29.17 2.31 -11.25
N VAL A 433 -28.08 1.61 -10.98
CA VAL A 433 -27.25 1.73 -9.77
C VAL A 433 -25.84 2.23 -10.06
N GLU A 434 -25.39 2.16 -11.31
CA GLU A 434 -24.15 2.78 -11.78
C GLU A 434 -24.30 3.17 -13.26
N PRO A 435 -23.94 4.42 -13.65
CA PRO A 435 -23.99 4.84 -15.05
C PRO A 435 -22.86 4.27 -15.88
N MET A 436 -23.05 4.17 -17.19
CA MET A 436 -21.94 3.93 -18.11
C MET A 436 -20.93 5.05 -17.98
N THR A 437 -19.65 4.70 -17.72
CA THR A 437 -18.62 5.68 -17.38
C THR A 437 -17.38 5.47 -18.23
N ALA A 438 -16.91 6.55 -18.85
CA ALA A 438 -15.62 6.62 -19.52
C ALA A 438 -14.60 7.31 -18.60
N PHE A 439 -13.44 6.66 -18.43
CA PHE A 439 -12.30 7.13 -17.65
C PHE A 439 -11.10 7.34 -18.55
N GLY A 440 -10.35 8.40 -18.30
CA GLY A 440 -9.10 8.68 -19.01
C GLY A 440 -8.05 9.29 -18.09
N ILE A 441 -6.79 8.94 -18.32
CA ILE A 441 -5.63 9.60 -17.74
C ILE A 441 -4.51 9.66 -18.76
N VAL A 442 -3.79 10.78 -18.78
CA VAL A 442 -2.52 10.97 -19.49
C VAL A 442 -1.51 11.59 -18.53
N ARG A 443 -0.32 11.01 -18.49
CA ARG A 443 0.84 11.56 -17.80
C ARG A 443 2.04 11.59 -18.74
N LEU A 444 2.64 12.75 -18.83
CA LEU A 444 3.89 13.00 -19.56
C LEU A 444 4.94 13.44 -18.55
N GLN A 445 6.16 12.92 -18.65
CA GLN A 445 7.26 13.34 -17.79
C GLN A 445 8.54 13.40 -18.60
N GLN A 446 9.08 14.61 -18.74
CA GLN A 446 10.36 14.86 -19.40
C GLN A 446 11.47 14.87 -18.36
N GLU A 447 12.55 14.17 -18.68
CA GLU A 447 13.80 14.24 -17.94
C GLU A 447 14.80 15.16 -18.64
N PHE A 448 15.61 15.85 -17.83
CA PHE A 448 16.62 16.77 -18.33
C PHE A 448 17.76 16.97 -17.33
N GLY A 449 18.92 17.42 -17.86
CA GLY A 449 20.12 17.70 -17.08
C GLY A 449 20.88 16.46 -16.62
N ALA A 450 22.14 16.62 -16.21
CA ALA A 450 23.03 15.54 -15.80
C ALA A 450 22.58 14.83 -14.51
N ASP A 451 21.88 15.53 -13.62
CA ASP A 451 21.36 14.98 -12.37
C ASP A 451 19.96 14.35 -12.51
N ALA A 452 19.48 14.14 -13.75
CA ALA A 452 18.17 13.56 -14.06
C ALA A 452 17.00 14.30 -13.36
N SER A 453 16.97 15.63 -13.48
CA SER A 453 15.83 16.46 -13.09
C SER A 453 14.61 16.14 -13.95
N THR A 454 13.39 16.34 -13.43
CA THR A 454 12.16 16.03 -14.17
C THR A 454 11.15 17.15 -14.13
N ALA A 455 10.36 17.25 -15.21
CA ALA A 455 9.14 18.03 -15.28
C ALA A 455 8.01 17.14 -15.81
N GLY A 456 6.82 17.20 -15.22
CA GLY A 456 5.71 16.34 -15.57
C GLY A 456 4.39 17.08 -15.71
N LEU A 457 3.48 16.48 -16.46
CA LEU A 457 2.09 16.92 -16.62
C LEU A 457 1.18 15.72 -16.47
N THR A 458 0.15 15.84 -15.62
CA THR A 458 -0.91 14.84 -15.46
C THR A 458 -2.24 15.48 -15.81
N LEU A 459 -3.08 14.76 -16.54
CA LEU A 459 -4.46 15.15 -16.84
C LEU A 459 -5.35 13.91 -16.72
N THR A 460 -6.49 14.05 -16.03
CA THR A 460 -7.51 13.01 -15.93
C THR A 460 -8.87 13.52 -16.33
N GLY A 461 -9.71 12.60 -16.81
CA GLY A 461 -11.08 12.93 -17.21
C GLY A 461 -12.03 11.78 -16.89
N VAL A 462 -13.25 12.12 -16.48
CA VAL A 462 -14.37 11.19 -16.28
C VAL A 462 -15.60 11.78 -16.95
N SER A 463 -16.36 10.93 -17.66
CA SER A 463 -17.64 11.30 -18.24
C SER A 463 -18.65 10.17 -18.03
N ARG A 464 -19.85 10.53 -17.56
CA ARG A 464 -20.94 9.58 -17.23
C ARG A 464 -22.15 9.80 -18.10
N ASP A 465 -22.72 8.71 -18.55
CA ASP A 465 -24.00 8.66 -19.27
C ASP A 465 -25.07 8.04 -18.37
N PHE A 466 -26.03 8.86 -17.94
CA PHE A 466 -27.06 8.51 -16.97
C PHE A 466 -28.39 8.16 -17.65
N ASP A 467 -29.05 7.12 -17.16
CA ASP A 467 -30.40 6.73 -17.54
C ASP A 467 -31.42 7.26 -16.51
N SER A 468 -31.04 7.36 -15.23
CA SER A 468 -31.96 7.78 -14.17
C SER A 468 -31.60 9.17 -13.59
N PHE A 469 -32.66 9.89 -13.16
CA PHE A 469 -32.49 11.14 -12.41
C PHE A 469 -31.82 10.90 -11.05
N ALA A 470 -32.09 9.77 -10.39
CA ALA A 470 -31.53 9.43 -9.09
C ALA A 470 -29.98 9.39 -9.16
N MET A 471 -29.41 8.69 -10.14
CA MET A 471 -27.96 8.64 -10.33
C MET A 471 -27.38 9.99 -10.75
N ARG A 472 -28.07 10.74 -11.62
CA ARG A 472 -27.65 12.07 -12.05
C ARG A 472 -27.57 13.06 -10.89
N SER A 473 -28.49 12.96 -9.91
CA SER A 473 -28.49 13.82 -8.72
C SER A 473 -27.44 13.43 -7.68
N GLN A 474 -26.86 12.23 -7.76
CA GLN A 474 -25.83 11.75 -6.82
C GLN A 474 -24.41 11.93 -7.35
N LEU A 475 -24.18 11.80 -8.64
CA LEU A 475 -22.87 11.72 -9.24
C LEU A 475 -22.60 12.83 -10.24
N ASN A 476 -21.35 13.32 -10.24
CA ASN A 476 -20.90 14.31 -11.19
C ASN A 476 -20.99 13.76 -12.63
N LYS A 477 -21.53 14.55 -13.57
CA LYS A 477 -21.60 14.18 -14.97
C LYS A 477 -20.21 14.16 -15.62
N GLN A 478 -19.40 15.13 -15.26
CA GLN A 478 -18.04 15.30 -15.78
C GLN A 478 -17.09 15.69 -14.66
N ALA A 479 -15.87 15.19 -14.73
CA ALA A 479 -14.78 15.60 -13.87
C ALA A 479 -13.49 15.70 -14.71
N VAL A 480 -12.76 16.79 -14.56
CA VAL A 480 -11.44 16.99 -15.17
C VAL A 480 -10.49 17.45 -14.08
N THR A 481 -9.38 16.73 -13.92
CA THR A 481 -8.36 17.10 -12.95
C THR A 481 -6.97 17.00 -13.56
N GLY A 482 -6.02 17.74 -13.03
CA GLY A 482 -4.65 17.63 -13.50
C GLY A 482 -3.72 18.64 -12.87
N GLY A 483 -2.44 18.55 -13.25
CA GLY A 483 -1.42 19.47 -12.75
C GLY A 483 -0.05 19.19 -13.32
N GLY A 484 0.81 20.21 -13.20
CA GLY A 484 2.23 20.13 -13.50
C GLY A 484 3.04 19.87 -12.24
N ASP A 485 4.11 19.11 -12.38
CA ASP A 485 5.07 18.83 -11.31
C ASP A 485 6.51 18.91 -11.82
N PHE A 486 7.42 19.16 -10.90
CA PHE A 486 8.85 19.14 -11.19
C PHE A 486 9.66 18.61 -10.02
N SER A 487 10.83 18.06 -10.33
CA SER A 487 11.87 17.68 -9.39
C SER A 487 13.21 18.13 -9.95
N LEU A 488 13.81 19.14 -9.32
CA LEU A 488 15.14 19.66 -9.67
C LEU A 488 16.16 19.04 -8.73
N ARG A 489 17.12 18.33 -9.29
CA ARG A 489 18.18 17.64 -8.55
C ARG A 489 19.52 18.35 -8.77
N PHE A 490 20.33 18.41 -7.72
CA PHE A 490 21.61 19.11 -7.70
C PHE A 490 22.67 18.24 -7.02
N GLN A 491 23.92 18.36 -7.47
CA GLN A 491 25.07 17.67 -6.91
C GLN A 491 24.88 16.14 -6.82
N GLY A 492 24.54 15.51 -7.95
CA GLY A 492 24.28 14.07 -8.00
C GLY A 492 23.04 13.64 -7.19
N GLY A 493 22.04 14.54 -7.06
CA GLY A 493 20.83 14.28 -6.28
C GLY A 493 20.99 14.45 -4.77
N LYS A 494 22.10 15.00 -4.28
CA LYS A 494 22.32 15.32 -2.86
C LYS A 494 21.28 16.32 -2.35
N TYR A 495 20.93 17.32 -3.16
CA TYR A 495 19.85 18.25 -2.88
C TYR A 495 18.76 18.12 -3.94
N GLU A 496 17.54 18.35 -3.51
CA GLU A 496 16.37 18.27 -4.39
C GLU A 496 15.34 19.32 -4.02
N ILE A 497 14.78 19.99 -5.04
CA ILE A 497 13.62 20.86 -4.92
C ILE A 497 12.50 20.26 -5.75
N ARG A 498 11.34 20.05 -5.14
CA ARG A 498 10.13 19.53 -5.79
C ARG A 498 9.00 20.53 -5.67
N GLY A 499 8.21 20.62 -6.71
CA GLY A 499 7.00 21.42 -6.68
C GLY A 499 5.90 20.82 -7.53
N HIS A 500 4.70 21.25 -7.23
CA HIS A 500 3.49 20.84 -7.92
C HIS A 500 2.48 22.00 -7.92
N ALA A 501 1.74 22.16 -9.03
CA ALA A 501 0.56 23.00 -9.11
C ALA A 501 -0.49 22.30 -9.98
N GLY A 502 -1.74 22.25 -9.50
CA GLY A 502 -2.80 21.57 -10.21
C GLY A 502 -4.19 22.07 -9.87
N PHE A 503 -5.17 21.49 -10.55
CA PHE A 503 -6.57 21.91 -10.48
C PHE A 503 -7.51 20.70 -10.54
N SER A 504 -8.75 20.93 -10.14
CA SER A 504 -9.90 20.08 -10.40
C SER A 504 -11.10 20.91 -10.84
N HIS A 505 -11.91 20.36 -11.73
CA HIS A 505 -13.21 20.90 -12.13
C HIS A 505 -14.19 19.76 -12.27
N ILE A 506 -15.28 19.82 -11.50
CA ILE A 506 -16.40 18.87 -11.59
C ILE A 506 -17.67 19.61 -12.02
N ALA A 507 -18.51 18.97 -12.81
CA ALA A 507 -19.79 19.50 -13.25
C ALA A 507 -20.86 18.41 -13.24
N GLY A 508 -22.09 18.78 -12.87
CA GLY A 508 -23.23 17.89 -12.78
C GLY A 508 -24.49 18.62 -12.36
N ASP A 509 -25.53 17.86 -12.05
CA ASP A 509 -26.75 18.40 -11.47
C ASP A 509 -26.49 19.00 -10.09
N SER A 510 -27.33 19.93 -9.68
CA SER A 510 -27.16 20.63 -8.40
C SER A 510 -27.14 19.69 -7.19
N GLY A 511 -27.84 18.56 -7.24
CA GLY A 511 -27.80 17.53 -6.21
C GLY A 511 -26.40 16.91 -6.06
N ALA A 512 -25.75 16.54 -7.17
CA ALA A 512 -24.41 15.99 -7.18
C ALA A 512 -23.38 16.99 -6.64
N ILE A 513 -23.48 18.26 -7.04
CA ILE A 513 -22.57 19.32 -6.58
C ILE A 513 -22.86 19.68 -5.12
N THR A 514 -24.11 19.61 -4.66
CA THR A 514 -24.45 19.73 -3.23
C THR A 514 -23.79 18.63 -2.41
N SER A 515 -23.85 17.37 -2.88
CA SER A 515 -23.18 16.25 -2.23
C SER A 515 -21.66 16.47 -2.17
N ALA A 516 -21.05 17.00 -3.23
CA ALA A 516 -19.63 17.37 -3.23
C ALA A 516 -19.32 18.49 -2.21
N GLN A 517 -20.14 19.56 -2.13
CA GLN A 517 -19.96 20.66 -1.19
C GLN A 517 -20.09 20.21 0.27
N THR A 518 -21.02 19.28 0.58
CA THR A 518 -21.30 18.81 1.94
C THR A 518 -20.51 17.58 2.36
N SER A 519 -19.65 17.06 1.47
CA SER A 519 -18.87 15.86 1.73
C SER A 519 -17.87 16.02 2.89
N SER A 520 -17.43 14.89 3.46
CA SER A 520 -16.46 14.85 4.56
C SER A 520 -15.11 15.53 4.19
N ALA A 521 -14.84 15.72 2.90
CA ALA A 521 -13.62 16.37 2.45
C ALA A 521 -13.59 17.88 2.79
N ARG A 522 -14.75 18.59 2.86
CA ARG A 522 -14.74 20.06 2.93
C ARG A 522 -15.82 20.73 3.77
N TYR A 523 -17.02 20.17 3.90
CA TYR A 523 -18.12 20.68 4.71
C TYR A 523 -18.44 22.19 4.52
N TYR A 524 -18.87 22.60 3.33
CA TYR A 524 -19.23 23.98 3.01
C TYR A 524 -20.40 24.52 3.86
N GLN A 525 -21.26 23.63 4.36
CA GLN A 525 -22.41 23.97 5.20
C GLN A 525 -22.06 24.40 6.64
N ARG A 526 -20.79 24.40 7.04
CA ARG A 526 -20.41 24.82 8.39
C ARG A 526 -20.91 26.22 8.73
N PRO A 527 -21.66 26.40 9.84
CA PRO A 527 -22.31 27.68 10.14
C PRO A 527 -21.34 28.76 10.64
N ASP A 528 -20.17 28.41 11.14
CA ASP A 528 -19.16 29.32 11.73
C ASP A 528 -18.03 29.72 10.77
N GLN A 529 -18.21 29.53 9.46
CA GLN A 529 -17.27 29.92 8.43
C GLN A 529 -17.85 31.01 7.51
N ASN A 530 -16.95 31.86 6.94
CA ASN A 530 -17.34 32.96 6.08
C ASN A 530 -16.45 33.09 4.80
N TYR A 531 -15.53 32.16 4.59
CA TYR A 531 -14.58 32.20 3.45
C TYR A 531 -14.98 31.27 2.31
N VAL A 532 -15.97 30.40 2.50
CA VAL A 532 -16.63 29.59 1.47
C VAL A 532 -18.14 29.72 1.63
N THR A 533 -18.87 29.63 0.51
CA THR A 533 -20.33 29.73 0.49
C THR A 533 -20.93 28.42 0.00
N PHE A 534 -21.80 27.82 0.83
CA PHE A 534 -22.65 26.71 0.41
C PHE A 534 -23.76 27.23 -0.51
N ASP A 535 -23.84 26.71 -1.72
CA ASP A 535 -24.89 27.05 -2.69
C ASP A 535 -25.54 25.79 -3.25
N PRO A 536 -26.79 25.49 -2.86
CA PRO A 536 -27.50 24.28 -3.29
C PRO A 536 -27.89 24.28 -4.77
N ASN A 537 -27.79 25.40 -5.47
CA ASN A 537 -28.10 25.52 -6.89
C ASN A 537 -26.87 25.43 -7.79
N ARG A 538 -25.70 25.31 -7.19
CA ARG A 538 -24.45 25.21 -7.92
C ARG A 538 -24.40 23.94 -8.77
N THR A 539 -23.94 24.05 -10.02
CA THR A 539 -23.80 22.94 -10.98
C THR A 539 -22.36 22.60 -11.32
N SER A 540 -21.39 23.27 -10.71
CA SER A 540 -19.96 22.96 -10.85
C SER A 540 -19.17 23.37 -9.63
N LEU A 541 -18.02 22.71 -9.40
CA LEU A 541 -17.07 23.06 -8.36
C LEU A 541 -15.65 23.02 -8.93
N THR A 542 -14.86 24.02 -8.62
CA THR A 542 -13.46 24.13 -9.07
C THR A 542 -12.54 24.35 -7.88
N GLY A 543 -11.39 23.70 -7.88
CA GLY A 543 -10.38 23.87 -6.88
C GLY A 543 -8.95 23.75 -7.43
N TYR A 544 -7.98 24.05 -6.57
CA TYR A 544 -6.56 23.96 -6.91
C TYR A 544 -5.76 23.35 -5.76
N SER A 545 -4.60 22.83 -6.12
CA SER A 545 -3.59 22.31 -5.20
C SER A 545 -2.22 22.83 -5.59
N ALA A 546 -1.37 23.15 -4.60
CA ALA A 546 0.01 23.55 -4.85
C ALA A 546 0.92 23.00 -3.74
N SER A 547 2.16 22.67 -4.09
CA SER A 547 3.17 22.26 -3.09
C SER A 547 4.58 22.69 -3.51
N LEU A 548 5.44 22.95 -2.52
CA LEU A 548 6.86 23.19 -2.70
C LEU A 548 7.63 22.55 -1.56
N GLN A 549 8.72 21.83 -1.88
CA GLN A 549 9.56 21.12 -0.93
C GLN A 549 11.03 21.30 -1.31
N ALA A 550 11.89 21.29 -0.29
CA ALA A 550 13.33 21.22 -0.46
C ALA A 550 13.91 20.16 0.49
N SER A 551 14.88 19.39 0.03
CA SER A 551 15.48 18.31 0.81
C SER A 551 16.97 18.14 0.53
N LYS A 552 17.69 17.64 1.54
CA LYS A 552 19.03 17.07 1.45
C LYS A 552 18.95 15.57 1.64
N ASN A 553 19.22 14.79 0.59
CA ASN A 553 19.01 13.35 0.52
C ASN A 553 20.27 12.51 0.74
N ALA A 554 21.48 13.14 0.70
CA ALA A 554 22.77 12.47 0.88
C ALA A 554 23.66 13.16 1.90
N GLY A 555 24.63 12.43 2.45
CA GLY A 555 25.62 12.87 3.44
C GLY A 555 25.71 11.93 4.61
N LYS A 556 26.81 11.96 5.33
CA LYS A 556 27.17 10.99 6.36
C LYS A 556 26.14 10.90 7.49
N HIS A 557 25.78 12.03 8.10
CA HIS A 557 24.99 12.04 9.32
C HIS A 557 23.65 12.79 9.17
N TRP A 558 23.67 14.02 8.69
CA TRP A 558 22.52 14.92 8.74
C TRP A 558 21.80 15.01 7.40
N LEU A 559 20.52 14.60 7.41
CA LEU A 559 19.56 14.77 6.33
C LEU A 559 18.44 15.67 6.82
N TRP A 560 17.84 16.44 5.92
CA TRP A 560 16.73 17.32 6.24
C TRP A 560 15.77 17.50 5.06
N GLY A 561 14.58 17.90 5.35
CA GLY A 561 13.57 18.26 4.39
C GLY A 561 12.62 19.29 4.98
N THR A 562 12.03 20.12 4.12
CA THR A 562 10.99 21.07 4.50
C THR A 562 10.02 21.23 3.34
N GLY A 563 8.79 21.55 3.63
CA GLY A 563 7.82 21.79 2.59
C GLY A 563 6.53 22.41 3.08
N VAL A 564 5.77 22.89 2.11
CA VAL A 564 4.44 23.43 2.26
C VAL A 564 3.55 22.87 1.17
N TRP A 565 2.29 22.59 1.49
CA TRP A 565 1.25 22.32 0.50
C TRP A 565 -0.05 23.00 0.89
N ALA A 566 -0.88 23.25 -0.11
CA ALA A 566 -2.18 23.87 0.04
C ALA A 566 -3.17 23.22 -0.92
N ASP A 567 -4.28 22.70 -0.36
CA ASP A 567 -5.41 22.12 -1.08
C ASP A 567 -6.64 23.01 -0.83
N SER A 568 -7.07 23.73 -1.88
CA SER A 568 -8.18 24.70 -1.76
C SER A 568 -9.50 24.01 -1.37
N PRO A 569 -10.44 24.73 -0.77
CA PRO A 569 -11.73 24.15 -0.36
C PRO A 569 -12.51 23.48 -1.49
N GLY A 570 -12.38 23.96 -2.73
CA GLY A 570 -13.07 23.45 -3.92
C GLY A 570 -12.39 22.26 -4.60
N LEU A 571 -11.23 21.81 -4.12
CA LEU A 571 -10.52 20.69 -4.73
C LEU A 571 -11.31 19.38 -4.59
N GLU A 572 -11.63 18.72 -5.72
CA GLU A 572 -12.35 17.43 -5.75
C GLU A 572 -11.67 16.46 -6.72
N LEU A 573 -11.29 15.29 -6.23
CA LEU A 573 -10.55 14.28 -6.99
C LEU A 573 -11.23 12.90 -7.03
N ASN A 574 -12.27 12.67 -6.21
CA ASN A 574 -12.81 11.33 -5.93
C ASN A 574 -13.52 10.65 -7.12
N ASP A 575 -13.69 11.34 -8.25
CA ASP A 575 -14.25 10.72 -9.47
C ASP A 575 -13.31 9.67 -10.09
N ILE A 576 -11.99 9.93 -10.06
CA ILE A 576 -10.96 9.00 -10.56
C ILE A 576 -9.73 8.94 -9.66
N GLY A 577 -9.55 9.92 -8.80
CA GLY A 577 -8.46 10.02 -7.84
C GLY A 577 -8.89 9.77 -6.42
N VAL A 578 -8.16 10.37 -5.47
CA VAL A 578 -8.45 10.31 -4.04
C VAL A 578 -8.17 11.65 -3.38
N ILE A 579 -9.16 12.17 -2.68
CA ILE A 579 -8.99 13.24 -1.71
C ILE A 579 -9.77 12.90 -0.43
N ARG A 580 -9.12 12.97 0.72
CA ARG A 580 -9.78 12.80 2.03
C ARG A 580 -10.15 14.14 2.64
N ARG A 581 -9.28 15.13 2.48
CA ARG A 581 -9.45 16.48 3.03
C ARG A 581 -9.01 17.50 1.99
N ALA A 582 -9.88 18.45 1.72
CA ALA A 582 -9.61 19.73 1.10
C ALA A 582 -9.55 20.82 2.20
N ASP A 583 -9.43 22.07 1.84
CA ASP A 583 -9.37 23.18 2.79
C ASP A 583 -8.22 23.01 3.80
N ASP A 584 -7.02 22.74 3.26
CA ASP A 584 -5.85 22.39 4.06
C ASP A 584 -4.59 23.09 3.58
N ILE A 585 -3.88 23.74 4.48
CA ILE A 585 -2.56 24.32 4.28
C ILE A 585 -1.65 23.72 5.32
N GLN A 586 -0.62 23.01 4.91
CA GLN A 586 0.30 22.33 5.82
C GLN A 586 1.73 22.76 5.55
N SER A 587 2.49 22.97 6.61
CA SER A 587 3.94 23.11 6.55
C SER A 587 4.59 22.11 7.48
N TRP A 588 5.78 21.65 7.10
CA TRP A 588 6.52 20.66 7.86
C TRP A 588 8.03 20.87 7.71
N PHE A 589 8.77 20.43 8.71
CA PHE A 589 10.21 20.30 8.68
C PHE A 589 10.61 18.91 9.16
N PHE A 590 11.60 18.32 8.54
CA PHE A 590 12.15 17.01 8.89
C PHE A 590 13.64 17.11 9.10
N LEU A 591 14.14 16.61 10.22
CA LEU A 591 15.55 16.48 10.51
C LEU A 591 15.85 15.05 10.90
N ASN A 592 16.87 14.46 10.30
CA ASN A 592 17.30 13.09 10.59
C ASN A 592 18.82 13.06 10.82
N TYR A 593 19.22 12.53 11.97
CA TYR A 593 20.59 12.12 12.24
C TYR A 593 20.73 10.64 12.04
N ARG A 594 21.70 10.19 11.28
CA ARG A 594 21.98 8.77 11.07
C ARG A 594 23.44 8.45 11.32
N GLU A 595 23.67 7.24 11.84
CA GLU A 595 24.95 6.58 11.92
C GLU A 595 24.88 5.24 11.19
N THR A 596 25.76 5.04 10.24
CA THR A 596 25.77 3.87 9.37
C THR A 596 27.02 2.99 9.58
N GLU A 597 28.03 3.47 10.28
CA GLU A 597 29.22 2.72 10.65
C GLU A 597 28.94 1.88 11.91
N PRO A 598 29.29 0.57 11.92
CA PRO A 598 29.10 -0.28 13.07
C PRO A 598 29.89 0.22 14.30
N GLY A 599 29.16 0.44 15.40
CA GLY A 599 29.73 0.78 16.70
C GLY A 599 29.84 -0.45 17.62
N LYS A 600 30.12 -0.21 18.92
CA LYS A 600 30.23 -1.28 19.91
C LYS A 600 28.92 -2.02 20.20
N VAL A 601 27.75 -1.34 20.07
CA VAL A 601 26.43 -1.85 20.44
C VAL A 601 25.53 -1.93 19.23
N PHE A 602 25.50 -0.86 18.45
CA PHE A 602 24.64 -0.76 17.28
C PHE A 602 25.47 -0.83 16.00
N ARG A 603 24.92 -1.54 15.00
CA ARG A 603 25.46 -1.55 13.64
C ARG A 603 25.13 -0.25 12.92
N ARG A 604 23.91 0.24 13.11
CA ARG A 604 23.41 1.50 12.56
C ARG A 604 22.23 1.98 13.38
N TYR A 605 22.03 3.28 13.37
CA TYR A 605 20.86 3.90 13.96
C TYR A 605 20.54 5.23 13.28
N ASN A 606 19.30 5.62 13.40
CA ASN A 606 18.87 6.97 13.05
C ASN A 606 17.84 7.48 14.04
N PHE A 607 17.88 8.80 14.29
CA PHE A 607 16.88 9.54 15.05
C PHE A 607 16.37 10.67 14.19
N TRP A 608 15.06 10.89 14.24
CA TRP A 608 14.45 11.92 13.45
C TRP A 608 13.42 12.70 14.25
N MET A 609 13.16 13.94 13.80
CA MET A 609 12.08 14.79 14.27
C MET A 609 11.37 15.45 13.08
N ASN A 610 10.06 15.65 13.23
CA ASN A 610 9.21 16.24 12.20
C ASN A 610 8.12 17.10 12.88
N PRO A 611 8.38 18.39 13.16
CA PRO A 611 7.33 19.33 13.48
C PRO A 611 6.51 19.67 12.25
N SER A 612 5.18 19.78 12.44
CA SER A 612 4.24 20.18 11.40
C SER A 612 3.16 21.10 11.97
N VAL A 613 2.68 22.01 11.14
CA VAL A 613 1.57 22.90 11.49
C VAL A 613 0.63 23.02 10.28
N GLY A 614 -0.67 22.94 10.56
CA GLY A 614 -1.71 23.05 9.55
C GLY A 614 -2.74 24.13 9.88
N PHE A 615 -3.29 24.71 8.81
CA PHE A 615 -4.36 25.69 8.84
C PHE A 615 -5.40 25.34 7.80
N ASN A 616 -6.64 25.79 7.99
CA ASN A 616 -7.57 25.88 6.87
C ASN A 616 -7.44 27.25 6.18
N PHE A 617 -8.15 27.44 5.06
CA PHE A 617 -8.14 28.72 4.32
C PHE A 617 -8.81 29.88 5.07
N GLY A 618 -9.58 29.59 6.13
CA GLY A 618 -10.07 30.59 7.10
C GLY A 618 -9.05 30.97 8.17
N GLY A 619 -7.79 30.51 8.10
CA GLY A 619 -6.74 30.85 9.07
C GLY A 619 -6.84 30.10 10.41
N VAL A 620 -7.72 29.12 10.54
CA VAL A 620 -7.86 28.33 11.76
C VAL A 620 -6.77 27.27 11.85
N ARG A 621 -5.99 27.29 12.93
CA ARG A 621 -4.94 26.28 13.18
C ARG A 621 -5.55 24.93 13.51
N LYS A 622 -5.14 23.92 12.74
CA LYS A 622 -5.50 22.51 12.89
C LYS A 622 -4.28 21.61 12.70
N ASN A 623 -4.40 20.32 12.87
CA ASN A 623 -3.39 19.31 12.48
C ASN A 623 -1.93 19.70 12.81
N THR A 624 -1.70 20.19 14.05
CA THR A 624 -0.37 20.56 14.52
C THR A 624 0.22 19.41 15.32
N ALA A 625 1.46 19.03 15.02
CA ALA A 625 2.12 17.93 15.74
C ALA A 625 3.65 18.04 15.72
N LEU A 626 4.27 17.52 16.76
CA LEU A 626 5.69 17.16 16.77
C LEU A 626 5.80 15.64 16.78
N TRP A 627 6.39 15.08 15.73
CA TRP A 627 6.73 13.68 15.65
C TRP A 627 8.22 13.50 15.84
N THR A 628 8.62 12.47 16.59
CA THR A 628 10.02 12.09 16.74
C THR A 628 10.13 10.58 16.86
N GLY A 629 11.27 10.03 16.47
CA GLY A 629 11.44 8.59 16.53
C GLY A 629 12.84 8.17 16.12
N GLY A 630 13.01 6.86 16.04
CA GLY A 630 14.28 6.28 15.63
C GLY A 630 14.18 4.82 15.25
N ASN A 631 15.20 4.39 14.52
CA ASN A 631 15.40 3.00 14.15
C ASN A 631 16.80 2.58 14.60
N LEU A 632 16.87 1.46 15.29
CA LEU A 632 18.13 0.90 15.80
C LEU A 632 18.30 -0.49 15.20
N THR A 633 19.52 -0.80 14.73
CA THR A 633 19.93 -2.16 14.37
C THR A 633 21.11 -2.53 15.25
N TRP A 634 20.95 -3.56 16.07
CA TRP A 634 21.96 -4.06 16.99
C TRP A 634 23.04 -4.87 16.26
N ASN A 635 24.17 -5.10 16.91
CA ASN A 635 25.25 -5.91 16.32
C ASN A 635 24.85 -7.36 16.04
N ASN A 636 23.87 -7.91 16.75
CA ASN A 636 23.26 -9.22 16.51
C ASN A 636 22.10 -9.18 15.49
N TYR A 637 21.94 -8.08 14.74
CA TYR A 637 20.88 -7.85 13.75
C TYR A 637 19.46 -7.81 14.29
N MET A 638 19.25 -7.78 15.59
CA MET A 638 17.96 -7.38 16.15
C MET A 638 17.68 -5.93 15.78
N TRP A 639 16.41 -5.56 15.67
CA TRP A 639 16.00 -4.21 15.31
C TRP A 639 14.90 -3.67 16.22
N ASN A 640 14.93 -2.38 16.46
CA ASN A 640 13.89 -1.64 17.18
C ASN A 640 13.47 -0.44 16.36
N ASN A 641 12.17 -0.14 16.36
CA ASN A 641 11.61 1.13 15.90
C ASN A 641 10.80 1.73 17.03
N PHE A 642 10.94 3.02 17.26
CA PHE A 642 10.09 3.75 18.17
C PHE A 642 9.62 5.06 17.55
N ASN A 643 8.43 5.48 17.94
CA ASN A 643 7.80 6.71 17.50
C ASN A 643 7.09 7.35 18.69
N LEU A 644 7.27 8.64 18.88
CA LEU A 644 6.57 9.46 19.84
C LEU A 644 6.01 10.67 19.13
N SER A 645 4.77 11.04 19.41
CA SER A 645 4.23 12.30 18.93
C SER A 645 3.49 13.05 20.02
N TYR A 646 3.58 14.36 19.92
CA TYR A 646 2.80 15.29 20.70
C TYR A 646 1.96 16.17 19.79
N GLN A 647 0.69 16.28 20.10
CA GLN A 647 -0.24 17.19 19.44
C GLN A 647 -0.69 18.23 20.45
N PRO A 648 -0.44 19.52 20.25
CA PRO A 648 -1.01 20.59 21.09
C PRO A 648 -2.48 20.72 20.81
N SER A 649 -3.21 21.35 21.71
CA SER A 649 -4.63 21.69 21.50
C SER A 649 -4.79 22.58 20.27
N THR A 650 -5.76 22.26 19.44
CA THR A 650 -6.09 22.96 18.18
C THR A 650 -7.60 23.03 17.98
N MET A 651 -8.05 23.52 16.85
CA MET A 651 -9.45 23.39 16.41
C MET A 651 -9.58 22.26 15.38
N ASN A 652 -10.75 21.65 15.35
CA ASN A 652 -11.09 20.62 14.38
C ASN A 652 -12.37 21.03 13.64
N ASP A 653 -12.31 21.03 12.32
CA ASP A 653 -13.38 21.41 11.42
C ASP A 653 -14.18 20.22 10.85
N ALA A 654 -13.91 19.00 11.36
CA ALA A 654 -14.55 17.77 10.88
C ALA A 654 -15.25 16.96 11.97
N LEU A 655 -14.97 17.17 13.26
CA LEU A 655 -15.54 16.38 14.35
C LEU A 655 -17.07 16.47 14.39
N THR A 656 -17.63 17.64 14.10
CA THR A 656 -19.08 17.90 14.05
C THR A 656 -19.74 17.47 12.74
N ARG A 657 -18.98 16.91 11.77
CA ARG A 657 -19.44 16.46 10.45
C ARG A 657 -20.28 17.49 9.69
N GLY A 658 -19.78 18.73 9.61
CA GLY A 658 -20.43 19.85 8.92
C GLY A 658 -21.10 20.86 9.84
N GLY A 659 -20.98 20.69 11.15
CA GLY A 659 -21.31 21.69 12.15
C GLY A 659 -20.15 22.65 12.40
N PRO A 660 -20.20 23.46 13.48
CA PRO A 660 -19.19 24.44 13.82
C PRO A 660 -17.87 23.77 14.22
N LEU A 661 -16.80 24.56 14.26
CA LEU A 661 -15.52 24.13 14.82
C LEU A 661 -15.69 23.57 16.23
N MET A 662 -14.94 22.55 16.54
CA MET A 662 -14.85 21.96 17.88
C MET A 662 -13.40 21.97 18.34
N GLY A 663 -13.16 22.22 19.63
CA GLY A 663 -11.82 22.18 20.22
C GLY A 663 -11.27 20.75 20.23
N ASP A 664 -10.03 20.60 19.77
CA ASP A 664 -9.23 19.38 19.89
C ASP A 664 -8.23 19.55 21.03
N ILE A 665 -8.31 18.71 22.05
CA ILE A 665 -7.53 18.88 23.30
C ILE A 665 -6.07 18.51 23.10
N GLY A 666 -5.73 17.84 22.00
CA GLY A 666 -4.38 17.36 21.76
C GLY A 666 -4.02 16.14 22.63
N GLY A 667 -2.73 15.87 22.79
CA GLY A 667 -2.21 14.75 23.58
C GLY A 667 -0.99 14.05 23.02
N TRP A 668 -0.77 12.80 23.42
CA TRP A 668 0.43 12.00 23.12
C TRP A 668 0.09 10.69 22.43
N ARG A 669 1.04 10.26 21.58
CA ARG A 669 1.07 8.90 21.03
C ARG A 669 2.47 8.34 21.17
N ALA A 670 2.58 7.06 21.52
CA ALA A 670 3.83 6.36 21.54
C ALA A 670 3.67 4.98 20.91
N ARG A 671 4.66 4.55 20.13
CA ARG A 671 4.70 3.23 19.50
C ARG A 671 6.11 2.66 19.61
N LEU A 672 6.19 1.36 19.89
CA LEU A 672 7.43 0.60 19.91
C LEU A 672 7.24 -0.69 19.14
N SER A 673 8.25 -1.11 18.40
CA SER A 673 8.32 -2.44 17.79
C SER A 673 9.74 -2.98 17.90
N TRP A 674 9.84 -4.30 18.03
CA TRP A 674 11.09 -5.03 18.19
C TRP A 674 11.02 -6.33 17.40
N GLY A 675 12.12 -6.75 16.79
CA GLY A 675 12.21 -8.02 16.08
C GLY A 675 13.64 -8.53 15.99
N ASN A 676 13.75 -9.82 15.63
CA ASN A 676 15.04 -10.46 15.43
C ASN A 676 15.59 -10.23 14.01
N ASN A 677 16.71 -10.90 13.70
CA ASN A 677 17.32 -10.89 12.38
C ASN A 677 16.34 -11.43 11.32
N ARG A 678 16.08 -10.64 10.29
CA ARG A 678 15.16 -11.00 9.19
C ARG A 678 15.68 -12.15 8.32
N ALA A 679 16.98 -12.36 8.29
CA ALA A 679 17.61 -13.48 7.56
C ALA A 679 17.50 -14.83 8.30
N ALA A 680 16.96 -14.86 9.51
CA ALA A 680 16.77 -16.11 10.26
C ALA A 680 15.59 -16.92 9.68
N ASN A 681 15.72 -18.25 9.67
CA ASN A 681 14.64 -19.16 9.24
C ASN A 681 13.40 -19.07 10.15
N THR A 682 13.59 -18.67 11.42
CA THR A 682 12.49 -18.26 12.30
C THR A 682 12.66 -16.78 12.60
N ASN A 683 11.73 -15.97 12.10
CA ASN A 683 11.68 -14.55 12.37
C ASN A 683 10.47 -14.21 13.25
N TRP A 684 10.66 -13.24 14.12
CA TRP A 684 9.58 -12.76 14.97
C TRP A 684 9.67 -11.24 15.13
N SER A 685 8.53 -10.65 15.32
CA SER A 685 8.43 -9.26 15.76
C SER A 685 7.27 -9.09 16.73
N VAL A 686 7.45 -8.20 17.68
CA VAL A 686 6.41 -7.76 18.61
C VAL A 686 6.38 -6.25 18.62
N GLY A 687 5.21 -5.69 18.85
CA GLY A 687 5.08 -4.26 18.95
C GLY A 687 3.74 -3.85 19.53
N GLY A 688 3.64 -2.56 19.80
CA GLY A 688 2.42 -1.98 20.30
C GLY A 688 2.52 -0.46 20.39
N GLY A 689 1.42 0.15 20.74
CA GLY A 689 1.35 1.58 20.91
C GLY A 689 0.24 1.99 21.85
N ILE A 690 0.39 3.18 22.37
CA ILE A 690 -0.61 3.87 23.18
C ILE A 690 -0.94 5.20 22.51
N ASN A 691 -2.18 5.60 22.60
CA ASN A 691 -2.65 6.90 22.17
C ASN A 691 -3.51 7.50 23.27
N ASP A 692 -3.30 8.77 23.56
CA ASP A 692 -4.14 9.57 24.46
C ASP A 692 -4.21 10.98 23.86
N VAL A 693 -5.05 11.14 22.85
CA VAL A 693 -5.24 12.38 22.11
C VAL A 693 -6.73 12.65 22.03
N ASN A 694 -7.16 13.84 22.35
CA ASN A 694 -8.54 14.31 22.21
C ASN A 694 -9.59 13.39 22.90
N HIS A 695 -9.33 12.97 24.15
CA HIS A 695 -10.14 11.99 24.90
C HIS A 695 -10.28 10.61 24.21
N ASN A 696 -9.45 10.34 23.24
CA ASN A 696 -9.36 9.04 22.60
C ASN A 696 -8.16 8.28 23.18
N GLN A 697 -8.45 7.44 24.18
CA GLN A 697 -7.44 6.54 24.75
C GLN A 697 -7.48 5.22 24.02
N SER A 698 -6.37 4.80 23.45
CA SER A 698 -6.31 3.49 22.82
C SER A 698 -4.98 2.80 23.06
N ILE A 699 -5.01 1.48 23.03
CA ILE A 699 -3.86 0.60 23.08
C ILE A 699 -3.96 -0.38 21.91
N ASN A 700 -2.84 -0.62 21.24
CA ASN A 700 -2.72 -1.71 20.29
C ASN A 700 -1.50 -2.55 20.62
N ALA A 701 -1.60 -3.86 20.41
CA ALA A 701 -0.48 -4.78 20.48
C ALA A 701 -0.57 -5.78 19.33
N PHE A 702 0.58 -6.18 18.81
CA PHE A 702 0.69 -7.18 17.77
C PHE A 702 1.95 -8.01 17.94
N ALA A 703 1.88 -9.23 17.44
CA ALA A 703 3.04 -10.09 17.27
C ALA A 703 3.01 -10.68 15.85
N SER A 704 4.16 -11.06 15.34
CA SER A 704 4.29 -11.83 14.12
C SER A 704 5.38 -12.86 14.32
N ILE A 705 5.09 -14.10 14.00
CA ILE A 705 6.05 -15.20 14.03
C ILE A 705 5.98 -15.87 12.68
N GLY A 706 7.11 -15.91 11.97
CA GLY A 706 7.28 -16.63 10.72
C GLY A 706 8.35 -17.69 10.86
N ALA A 707 8.12 -18.87 10.30
CA ALA A 707 9.11 -19.92 10.28
C ALA A 707 9.13 -20.65 8.94
N GLN A 708 10.31 -21.11 8.57
CA GLN A 708 10.57 -21.89 7.38
C GLN A 708 11.31 -23.18 7.79
N PRO A 709 10.57 -24.20 8.27
CA PRO A 709 11.16 -25.44 8.80
C PRO A 709 11.78 -26.32 7.71
N SER A 710 11.36 -26.16 6.47
CA SER A 710 11.99 -26.79 5.31
C SER A 710 12.10 -25.79 4.16
N PRO A 711 12.93 -26.06 3.16
CA PRO A 711 13.02 -25.19 1.98
C PRO A 711 11.67 -24.92 1.31
N GLN A 712 10.74 -25.89 1.31
CA GLN A 712 9.46 -25.81 0.62
C GLN A 712 8.32 -25.22 1.45
N LEU A 713 8.40 -25.29 2.80
CA LEU A 713 7.31 -24.92 3.69
C LEU A 713 7.61 -23.65 4.46
N GLN A 714 6.78 -22.64 4.28
CA GLN A 714 6.77 -21.42 5.08
C GLN A 714 5.41 -21.24 5.75
N PHE A 715 5.41 -20.87 7.02
CA PHE A 715 4.19 -20.43 7.69
C PHE A 715 4.43 -19.17 8.51
N SER A 716 3.38 -18.40 8.73
CA SER A 716 3.39 -17.25 9.64
C SER A 716 2.08 -17.09 10.38
N VAL A 717 2.17 -16.58 11.60
CA VAL A 717 1.03 -16.23 12.46
C VAL A 717 1.22 -14.81 12.96
N GLY A 718 0.18 -13.98 12.81
CA GLY A 718 0.18 -12.57 13.18
C GLY A 718 -1.03 -12.17 14.02
N PRO A 719 -1.07 -12.44 15.34
CA PRO A 719 -2.13 -11.95 16.20
C PRO A 719 -2.03 -10.46 16.43
N SER A 720 -3.18 -9.80 16.52
CA SER A 720 -3.30 -8.38 16.87
C SER A 720 -4.50 -8.11 17.76
N ILE A 721 -4.35 -7.14 18.66
CA ILE A 721 -5.39 -6.64 19.52
C ILE A 721 -5.41 -5.12 19.47
N PHE A 722 -6.59 -4.54 19.42
CA PHE A 722 -6.81 -3.09 19.55
C PHE A 722 -7.94 -2.86 20.52
N ALA A 723 -7.75 -1.93 21.45
CA ALA A 723 -8.78 -1.47 22.39
C ALA A 723 -8.77 0.04 22.46
N GLN A 724 -9.95 0.64 22.48
CA GLN A 724 -10.15 2.08 22.44
C GLN A 724 -11.28 2.49 23.37
N ASN A 725 -11.09 3.59 24.07
CA ASN A 725 -12.10 4.34 24.79
C ASN A 725 -12.09 5.77 24.25
N ASN A 726 -12.97 6.05 23.28
CA ASN A 726 -13.06 7.36 22.65
C ASN A 726 -14.27 8.13 23.20
N GLY A 727 -14.02 9.12 24.04
CA GLY A 727 -15.04 9.96 24.65
C GLY A 727 -15.68 10.99 23.72
N ARG A 728 -15.26 11.04 22.43
CA ARG A 728 -15.72 12.01 21.42
C ARG A 728 -16.05 11.36 20.09
N GLN A 729 -16.65 10.17 20.13
CA GLN A 729 -17.19 9.55 18.94
C GLN A 729 -18.43 10.30 18.49
N TYR A 730 -18.39 10.86 17.26
CA TYR A 730 -19.59 11.45 16.67
C TYR A 730 -20.71 10.41 16.57
N TYR A 731 -21.91 10.79 16.99
CA TYR A 731 -23.07 9.89 17.01
C TYR A 731 -24.10 10.29 15.97
N THR A 732 -24.68 11.48 16.09
CA THR A 732 -25.71 11.98 15.16
C THR A 732 -25.87 13.50 15.29
N VAL A 733 -26.73 14.06 14.46
CA VAL A 733 -27.16 15.46 14.52
C VAL A 733 -28.65 15.54 14.68
N ARG A 734 -29.13 16.53 15.43
CA ARG A 734 -30.55 16.83 15.62
C ARG A 734 -30.79 18.35 15.59
N GLY A 735 -31.98 18.74 15.18
CA GLY A 735 -32.45 20.12 15.33
C GLY A 735 -32.69 20.52 16.80
N GLU A 736 -33.24 21.71 17.01
CA GLU A 736 -33.66 22.24 18.33
C GLU A 736 -32.50 22.35 19.35
N GLY A 737 -31.30 22.62 18.85
CA GLY A 737 -30.13 22.88 19.68
C GLY A 737 -30.07 24.30 20.19
N SER A 738 -29.09 24.60 21.04
CA SER A 738 -28.86 25.92 21.57
C SER A 738 -28.42 26.94 20.52
N ALA A 739 -28.62 28.24 20.77
CA ALA A 739 -28.08 29.30 19.94
C ALA A 739 -26.54 29.27 19.88
N ALA A 740 -25.86 28.74 20.91
CA ALA A 740 -24.41 28.58 20.96
C ALA A 740 -23.87 27.54 19.93
N THR A 741 -24.74 26.66 19.42
CA THR A 741 -24.46 25.68 18.37
C THR A 741 -25.32 25.92 17.13
N PHE A 742 -25.76 27.16 16.91
CA PHE A 742 -26.55 27.58 15.73
C PHE A 742 -27.88 26.82 15.58
N GLY A 743 -28.54 26.50 16.72
CA GLY A 743 -29.84 25.83 16.71
C GLY A 743 -29.79 24.34 16.41
N THR A 744 -28.62 23.72 16.42
CA THR A 744 -28.43 22.31 16.07
C THR A 744 -27.67 21.57 17.17
N ARG A 745 -28.13 20.37 17.53
CA ARG A 745 -27.48 19.47 18.48
C ARG A 745 -26.49 18.58 17.74
N TYR A 746 -25.21 18.72 18.03
CA TYR A 746 -24.16 17.83 17.55
C TYR A 746 -23.86 16.83 18.65
N ILE A 747 -24.35 15.60 18.48
CA ILE A 747 -24.38 14.58 19.53
C ILE A 747 -23.18 13.67 19.39
N PHE A 748 -22.49 13.46 20.48
CA PHE A 748 -21.35 12.61 20.67
C PHE A 748 -21.62 11.55 21.73
N SER A 749 -20.80 10.51 21.76
CA SER A 749 -20.86 9.49 22.79
C SER A 749 -19.45 8.98 23.09
N THR A 750 -19.32 8.29 24.20
CA THR A 750 -18.15 7.46 24.48
C THR A 750 -18.35 6.11 23.83
N ILE A 751 -17.44 5.70 22.95
CA ILE A 751 -17.40 4.34 22.45
C ILE A 751 -16.27 3.57 23.15
N LYS A 752 -16.62 2.41 23.74
CA LYS A 752 -15.66 1.38 24.13
C LYS A 752 -15.59 0.37 22.99
N PHE A 753 -14.51 0.43 22.22
CA PHE A 753 -14.29 -0.43 21.07
C PHE A 753 -13.15 -1.41 21.36
N SER A 754 -13.32 -2.66 20.98
CA SER A 754 -12.29 -3.67 21.03
C SER A 754 -12.29 -4.52 19.76
N GLN A 755 -11.11 -4.97 19.34
CA GLN A 755 -10.90 -5.78 18.15
C GLN A 755 -9.80 -6.79 18.43
N ILE A 756 -10.01 -8.03 18.00
CA ILE A 756 -9.00 -9.09 18.01
C ILE A 756 -8.99 -9.72 16.63
N SER A 757 -7.81 -9.93 16.08
CA SER A 757 -7.64 -10.69 14.84
C SER A 757 -6.38 -11.55 14.89
N ALA A 758 -6.30 -12.55 14.02
CA ALA A 758 -5.10 -13.32 13.81
C ALA A 758 -4.97 -13.71 12.34
N GLN A 759 -3.85 -13.33 11.73
CA GLN A 759 -3.55 -13.71 10.34
C GLN A 759 -2.72 -14.98 10.32
N PHE A 760 -3.15 -15.97 9.54
CA PHE A 760 -2.43 -17.21 9.30
C PHE A 760 -2.06 -17.28 7.82
N ARG A 761 -0.81 -17.59 7.52
CA ARG A 761 -0.36 -17.84 6.16
C ARG A 761 0.45 -19.12 6.13
N VAL A 762 0.19 -19.95 5.14
CA VAL A 762 0.98 -21.15 4.84
C VAL A 762 1.26 -21.15 3.35
N ASN A 763 2.54 -21.23 2.99
CA ASN A 763 2.98 -21.37 1.61
C ASN A 763 3.74 -22.70 1.48
N TYR A 764 3.31 -23.54 0.56
CA TYR A 764 3.99 -24.79 0.24
C TYR A 764 4.34 -24.83 -1.25
N LEU A 765 5.61 -24.95 -1.55
CA LEU A 765 6.10 -25.05 -2.91
C LEU A 765 6.44 -26.49 -3.25
N PHE A 766 5.65 -27.11 -4.10
CA PHE A 766 5.96 -28.44 -4.64
C PHE A 766 7.15 -28.36 -5.60
N THR A 767 7.12 -27.33 -6.46
CA THR A 767 8.18 -26.98 -7.41
C THR A 767 8.21 -25.44 -7.56
N PRO A 768 9.23 -24.85 -8.19
CA PRO A 768 9.23 -23.41 -8.48
C PRO A 768 8.03 -22.91 -9.31
N THR A 769 7.33 -23.83 -9.99
CA THR A 769 6.17 -23.53 -10.86
C THR A 769 4.82 -24.02 -10.29
N LEU A 770 4.82 -24.76 -9.16
CA LEU A 770 3.60 -25.28 -8.52
C LEU A 770 3.62 -24.94 -7.04
N SER A 771 2.68 -24.07 -6.61
CA SER A 771 2.54 -23.62 -5.22
C SER A 771 1.12 -23.82 -4.69
N LEU A 772 1.03 -24.06 -3.38
CA LEU A 772 -0.20 -24.00 -2.59
C LEU A 772 -0.05 -22.91 -1.55
N GLU A 773 -1.00 -22.00 -1.52
CA GLU A 773 -1.01 -20.83 -0.65
C GLU A 773 -2.30 -20.80 0.15
N LEU A 774 -2.19 -20.70 1.46
CA LEU A 774 -3.34 -20.54 2.37
C LEU A 774 -3.19 -19.21 3.12
N TYR A 775 -4.24 -18.42 3.08
CA TYR A 775 -4.47 -17.29 3.95
C TYR A 775 -5.75 -17.54 4.77
N ALA A 776 -5.73 -17.21 6.06
CA ALA A 776 -6.92 -17.26 6.90
C ALA A 776 -6.84 -16.12 7.95
N GLU A 777 -7.96 -15.43 8.16
CA GLU A 777 -8.07 -14.32 9.12
C GLU A 777 -9.41 -14.40 9.86
N PRO A 778 -9.47 -15.02 11.03
CA PRO A 778 -10.54 -14.77 11.99
C PRO A 778 -10.39 -13.37 12.59
N PHE A 779 -11.51 -12.67 12.67
CA PHE A 779 -11.62 -11.29 13.12
C PHE A 779 -12.89 -11.11 13.95
N VAL A 780 -12.78 -10.43 15.08
CA VAL A 780 -13.91 -10.03 15.91
C VAL A 780 -13.75 -8.62 16.41
N ALA A 781 -14.84 -7.87 16.42
CA ALA A 781 -14.87 -6.51 16.94
C ALA A 781 -16.16 -6.24 17.72
N SER A 782 -16.06 -5.45 18.77
CA SER A 782 -17.20 -5.01 19.60
C SER A 782 -17.14 -3.51 19.82
N GLY A 783 -18.27 -2.85 19.71
CA GLY A 783 -18.43 -1.44 20.03
C GLY A 783 -19.65 -1.19 20.92
N ASN A 784 -19.41 -0.59 22.08
CA ASN A 784 -20.44 -0.23 23.04
C ASN A 784 -20.46 1.29 23.23
N TYR A 785 -21.61 1.91 22.95
CA TYR A 785 -21.83 3.35 23.06
C TYR A 785 -22.47 3.69 24.38
N SER A 786 -21.97 4.75 25.04
CA SER A 786 -22.42 5.22 26.33
C SER A 786 -22.10 6.72 26.51
N ASN A 787 -22.54 7.34 27.62
CA ASN A 787 -22.24 8.72 27.96
C ASN A 787 -22.54 9.67 26.79
N PHE A 788 -23.77 9.66 26.31
CA PHE A 788 -24.23 10.54 25.26
C PHE A 788 -24.26 12.01 25.73
N GLY A 789 -23.88 12.91 24.85
CA GLY A 789 -23.87 14.33 25.11
C GLY A 789 -23.80 15.15 23.83
N GLU A 790 -24.04 16.42 23.91
CA GLU A 790 -23.98 17.33 22.78
C GLU A 790 -22.88 18.37 22.96
N LEU A 791 -22.37 18.91 21.84
CA LEU A 791 -21.44 20.04 21.88
C LEU A 791 -22.10 21.22 22.60
N GLU A 792 -21.46 21.75 23.66
CA GLU A 792 -21.98 22.80 24.47
C GLU A 792 -22.07 24.15 23.74
N ALA A 793 -21.02 24.50 23.01
CA ALA A 793 -20.92 25.69 22.18
C ALA A 793 -19.94 25.51 21.03
N ALA A 794 -20.11 26.27 19.97
CA ALA A 794 -19.14 26.39 18.89
C ALA A 794 -17.75 26.72 19.45
N ARG A 795 -16.71 26.04 18.92
CA ARG A 795 -15.30 26.15 19.33
C ARG A 795 -14.99 25.66 20.76
N SER A 796 -15.98 25.19 21.52
CA SER A 796 -15.74 24.50 22.77
C SER A 796 -15.15 23.12 22.55
N SER A 797 -14.41 22.65 23.54
CA SER A 797 -14.02 21.24 23.66
C SER A 797 -14.99 20.44 24.52
N ASP A 798 -15.94 21.09 25.18
CA ASP A 798 -16.77 20.48 26.21
C ASP A 798 -18.09 19.94 25.66
N LEU A 799 -18.52 18.83 26.24
CA LEU A 799 -19.79 18.19 25.93
C LEU A 799 -20.73 18.28 27.14
N ARG A 800 -21.95 18.74 26.91
CA ARG A 800 -23.04 18.64 27.88
C ARG A 800 -23.57 17.21 27.85
N THR A 801 -23.35 16.46 28.92
CA THR A 801 -23.73 15.04 29.03
C THR A 801 -25.22 14.91 29.37
N TYR A 802 -25.96 14.09 28.61
CA TYR A 802 -27.35 13.78 28.91
C TYR A 802 -27.48 12.92 30.18
N GLY A 803 -28.54 13.18 30.97
CA GLY A 803 -28.73 12.63 32.31
C GLY A 803 -28.17 13.51 33.42
N THR A 804 -27.60 14.69 33.03
CA THR A 804 -27.16 15.75 33.94
C THR A 804 -27.84 17.09 33.57
N ASP A 805 -27.67 18.12 34.38
CA ASP A 805 -28.10 19.52 34.10
C ASP A 805 -29.54 19.64 33.60
N GLY A 806 -30.44 18.89 34.26
CA GLY A 806 -31.88 18.92 33.97
C GLY A 806 -32.30 18.10 32.72
N THR A 807 -31.39 17.39 32.12
CA THR A 807 -31.68 16.41 31.04
C THR A 807 -31.89 15.01 31.59
N THR A 808 -32.65 14.17 30.87
CA THR A 808 -32.78 12.75 31.18
C THR A 808 -32.43 11.91 29.95
N ILE A 809 -31.91 10.72 30.17
CA ILE A 809 -31.69 9.71 29.13
C ILE A 809 -32.11 8.34 29.68
N THR A 810 -33.03 7.65 29.01
CA THR A 810 -33.55 6.34 29.43
C THR A 810 -33.49 5.34 28.28
N PRO A 811 -32.98 4.13 28.50
CA PRO A 811 -32.97 3.10 27.46
C PRO A 811 -34.41 2.59 27.20
N VAL A 812 -34.71 2.33 25.95
CA VAL A 812 -35.89 1.59 25.48
C VAL A 812 -35.47 0.15 25.22
N ILE A 813 -35.99 -0.76 26.02
CA ILE A 813 -35.64 -2.18 25.92
C ILE A 813 -36.64 -2.87 25.02
N ASN A 814 -36.13 -3.63 24.05
CA ASN A 814 -36.91 -4.53 23.22
C ASN A 814 -37.42 -5.71 24.09
N SER A 815 -38.73 -5.90 24.17
CA SER A 815 -39.34 -6.93 25.01
C SER A 815 -39.04 -8.38 24.56
N GLU A 816 -38.70 -8.59 23.28
CA GLU A 816 -38.44 -9.91 22.70
C GLU A 816 -36.98 -10.30 22.88
N THR A 817 -36.07 -9.37 22.65
CA THR A 817 -34.63 -9.64 22.67
C THR A 817 -33.95 -9.30 23.99
N GLY A 818 -34.62 -8.47 24.85
CA GLY A 818 -34.03 -7.94 26.09
C GLY A 818 -32.91 -6.91 25.85
N LEU A 819 -32.63 -6.56 24.59
CA LEU A 819 -31.59 -5.60 24.21
C LEU A 819 -32.15 -4.16 24.15
N THR A 820 -31.28 -3.18 24.26
CA THR A 820 -31.64 -1.78 24.03
C THR A 820 -31.85 -1.51 22.54
N ASP A 821 -33.02 -1.00 22.16
CA ASP A 821 -33.32 -0.55 20.81
C ASP A 821 -32.91 0.90 20.56
N SER A 822 -33.15 1.74 21.55
CA SER A 822 -32.89 3.18 21.46
C SER A 822 -32.79 3.80 22.85
N TYR A 823 -32.50 5.09 22.92
CA TYR A 823 -32.47 5.89 24.14
C TYR A 823 -33.35 7.08 23.96
N ASN A 824 -34.33 7.27 24.88
CA ASN A 824 -35.15 8.47 24.93
C ASN A 824 -34.44 9.54 25.73
N VAL A 825 -34.25 10.71 25.14
CA VAL A 825 -33.65 11.89 25.75
C VAL A 825 -34.72 12.94 25.92
N THR A 826 -34.80 13.59 27.13
CA THR A 826 -35.59 14.80 27.35
C THR A 826 -34.70 15.94 27.81
N ASP A 827 -34.94 17.12 27.28
CA ASP A 827 -34.22 18.34 27.59
C ASP A 827 -35.20 19.54 27.61
N GLY A 828 -35.66 19.89 28.77
CA GLY A 828 -36.72 20.91 28.93
C GLY A 828 -38.00 20.49 28.20
N GLY A 829 -38.40 21.26 27.18
CA GLY A 829 -39.58 20.97 26.34
C GLY A 829 -39.33 20.10 25.12
N SER A 830 -38.08 19.73 24.85
CA SER A 830 -37.68 18.90 23.70
C SER A 830 -37.51 17.44 24.09
N ALA A 831 -38.03 16.50 23.30
CA ALA A 831 -37.87 15.06 23.48
C ALA A 831 -37.52 14.40 22.16
N PHE A 832 -36.49 13.53 22.14
CA PHE A 832 -36.03 12.83 20.95
C PHE A 832 -35.44 11.47 21.28
N SER A 833 -35.34 10.61 20.29
CA SER A 833 -34.73 9.27 20.42
C SER A 833 -33.39 9.17 19.69
N LEU A 834 -32.47 8.46 20.33
CA LEU A 834 -31.18 8.07 19.74
C LEU A 834 -31.21 6.56 19.47
N PRO A 835 -30.93 6.09 18.23
CA PRO A 835 -30.90 4.66 17.96
C PRO A 835 -29.78 3.97 18.76
N ASN A 836 -29.89 2.67 19.01
CA ASN A 836 -28.77 1.91 19.54
C ASN A 836 -27.83 1.52 18.40
N ASN A 837 -26.58 1.97 18.47
CA ASN A 837 -25.52 1.63 17.49
C ASN A 837 -24.48 0.65 18.06
N ASN A 838 -24.79 -0.05 19.14
CA ASN A 838 -23.93 -1.08 19.69
C ASN A 838 -23.77 -2.23 18.68
N PHE A 839 -22.61 -2.85 18.66
CA PHE A 839 -22.37 -3.95 17.73
C PHE A 839 -21.34 -4.94 18.24
N ASN A 840 -21.53 -6.18 17.82
CA ASN A 840 -20.55 -7.23 17.77
C ASN A 840 -20.47 -7.77 16.35
N ILE A 841 -19.27 -7.78 15.78
CA ILE A 841 -18.99 -8.27 14.43
C ILE A 841 -18.04 -9.44 14.54
N THR A 842 -18.39 -10.52 13.89
CA THR A 842 -17.47 -11.63 13.62
C THR A 842 -17.21 -11.72 12.12
N SER A 843 -16.00 -12.01 11.71
CA SER A 843 -15.65 -12.23 10.31
C SER A 843 -14.58 -13.32 10.21
N PHE A 844 -14.73 -14.21 9.25
CA PHE A 844 -13.68 -15.14 8.87
C PHE A 844 -13.49 -15.11 7.37
N ARG A 845 -12.30 -14.75 6.95
CA ARG A 845 -11.89 -14.78 5.55
C ARG A 845 -10.76 -15.77 5.37
N SER A 846 -10.90 -16.67 4.41
CA SER A 846 -9.84 -17.57 4.03
C SER A 846 -9.74 -17.69 2.52
N ASN A 847 -8.53 -17.94 2.04
CA ASN A 847 -8.24 -18.10 0.63
C ASN A 847 -7.17 -19.17 0.47
N LEU A 848 -7.55 -20.30 -0.16
CA LEU A 848 -6.65 -21.38 -0.55
C LEU A 848 -6.45 -21.31 -2.05
N VAL A 849 -5.22 -21.12 -2.49
CA VAL A 849 -4.85 -20.98 -3.90
C VAL A 849 -3.84 -22.06 -4.27
N LEU A 850 -4.20 -22.91 -5.21
CA LEU A 850 -3.24 -23.76 -5.92
C LEU A 850 -2.92 -23.06 -7.25
N ARG A 851 -1.67 -22.69 -7.44
CA ARG A 851 -1.17 -22.03 -8.66
C ARG A 851 -0.21 -22.95 -9.38
N TRP A 852 -0.46 -23.19 -10.64
CA TRP A 852 0.41 -23.99 -11.50
C TRP A 852 0.77 -23.23 -12.79
N GLU A 853 2.03 -22.86 -12.93
CA GLU A 853 2.60 -22.36 -14.19
C GLU A 853 3.06 -23.59 -15.02
N TRP A 854 2.13 -24.10 -15.86
CA TRP A 854 2.36 -25.31 -16.63
C TRP A 854 3.20 -25.08 -17.90
N SER A 855 3.30 -23.82 -18.35
CA SER A 855 4.21 -23.35 -19.40
C SER A 855 4.59 -21.90 -19.07
N PRO A 856 5.78 -21.41 -19.47
CA PRO A 856 6.16 -20.03 -19.21
C PRO A 856 5.07 -19.04 -19.63
N GLY A 857 4.62 -18.17 -18.70
CA GLY A 857 3.55 -17.21 -18.91
C GLY A 857 2.12 -17.78 -18.93
N SER A 858 1.93 -19.12 -18.86
CA SER A 858 0.62 -19.78 -18.86
C SER A 858 0.33 -20.43 -17.51
N THR A 859 -0.78 -20.09 -16.88
CA THR A 859 -1.09 -20.52 -15.50
C THR A 859 -2.51 -21.07 -15.37
N VAL A 860 -2.66 -22.03 -14.46
CA VAL A 860 -3.95 -22.50 -13.94
C VAL A 860 -4.00 -22.18 -12.46
N PHE A 861 -5.13 -21.65 -12.03
CA PHE A 861 -5.45 -21.39 -10.62
C PHE A 861 -6.67 -22.23 -10.23
N PHE A 862 -6.57 -22.87 -9.08
CA PHE A 862 -7.72 -23.35 -8.32
C PHE A 862 -7.79 -22.53 -7.04
N VAL A 863 -8.93 -21.91 -6.79
CA VAL A 863 -9.16 -21.03 -5.64
C VAL A 863 -10.33 -21.53 -4.84
N TRP A 864 -10.15 -21.67 -3.53
CA TRP A 864 -11.23 -21.87 -2.58
C TRP A 864 -11.21 -20.74 -1.57
N GLN A 865 -12.21 -19.86 -1.67
CA GLN A 865 -12.37 -18.73 -0.78
C GLN A 865 -13.55 -18.95 0.15
N GLN A 866 -13.40 -18.57 1.41
CA GLN A 866 -14.47 -18.51 2.39
C GLN A 866 -14.65 -17.07 2.87
N ASN A 867 -15.89 -16.62 2.92
CA ASN A 867 -16.29 -15.32 3.40
C ASN A 867 -17.47 -15.50 4.36
N LYS A 868 -17.19 -15.44 5.66
CA LYS A 868 -18.17 -15.65 6.72
C LYS A 868 -18.25 -14.40 7.57
N SER A 869 -19.46 -14.06 8.03
CA SER A 869 -19.68 -12.91 8.91
C SER A 869 -20.88 -13.13 9.80
N GLY A 870 -20.85 -12.51 10.97
CA GLY A 870 -21.95 -12.45 11.90
C GLY A 870 -22.04 -11.05 12.52
N PHE A 871 -23.24 -10.66 12.89
CA PHE A 871 -23.55 -9.38 13.54
C PHE A 871 -24.52 -9.59 14.69
N ALA A 872 -24.26 -8.91 15.83
CA ALA A 872 -25.18 -8.80 16.93
C ALA A 872 -25.18 -7.34 17.46
N PRO A 873 -26.34 -6.75 17.80
CA PRO A 873 -26.45 -5.35 18.22
C PRO A 873 -26.28 -5.13 19.73
N ASP A 874 -25.57 -6.02 20.43
CA ASP A 874 -25.45 -6.02 21.89
C ASP A 874 -24.22 -5.25 22.44
N GLY A 875 -23.14 -5.15 21.65
CA GLY A 875 -21.91 -4.47 22.09
C GLY A 875 -21.25 -5.10 23.31
N SER A 876 -21.49 -6.38 23.55
CA SER A 876 -20.92 -7.13 24.69
C SER A 876 -19.39 -7.23 24.56
N PRO A 877 -18.64 -7.30 25.68
CA PRO A 877 -17.20 -7.48 25.65
C PRO A 877 -16.79 -8.77 24.89
N LEU A 878 -15.68 -8.69 24.15
CA LEU A 878 -15.17 -9.85 23.43
C LEU A 878 -14.75 -10.96 24.41
N GLU A 879 -15.26 -12.17 24.20
CA GLU A 879 -14.89 -13.36 24.94
C GLU A 879 -13.64 -14.04 24.36
N PRO A 880 -12.87 -14.81 25.15
CA PRO A 880 -11.68 -15.51 24.65
C PRO A 880 -11.93 -16.47 23.49
N GLY A 881 -13.14 -17.04 23.38
CA GLY A 881 -13.55 -17.94 22.31
C GLY A 881 -14.08 -17.28 21.04
N ALA A 882 -14.26 -15.96 21.04
CA ALA A 882 -14.94 -15.25 19.95
C ALA A 882 -14.29 -15.46 18.56
N LEU A 883 -12.94 -15.58 18.49
CA LEU A 883 -12.24 -15.86 17.22
C LEU A 883 -12.63 -17.24 16.63
N PHE A 884 -12.93 -18.25 17.47
CA PHE A 884 -13.38 -19.56 16.98
C PHE A 884 -14.82 -19.47 16.46
N ASN A 885 -15.68 -18.67 17.08
CA ASN A 885 -17.04 -18.44 16.62
C ASN A 885 -17.05 -17.79 15.22
N ALA A 886 -16.09 -16.91 14.92
CA ALA A 886 -15.94 -16.34 13.58
C ALA A 886 -15.73 -17.42 12.49
N VAL A 887 -14.98 -18.48 12.79
CA VAL A 887 -14.71 -19.58 11.85
C VAL A 887 -15.97 -20.42 11.57
N THR A 888 -16.87 -20.53 12.53
CA THR A 888 -18.11 -21.31 12.43
C THR A 888 -19.32 -20.49 11.99
N SER A 889 -19.20 -19.17 11.88
CA SER A 889 -20.28 -18.29 11.41
C SER A 889 -20.80 -18.73 10.03
N PRO A 890 -22.08 -18.49 9.71
CA PRO A 890 -22.62 -18.72 8.38
C PRO A 890 -21.91 -17.83 7.36
N GLY A 891 -21.91 -18.24 6.08
CA GLY A 891 -21.20 -17.46 5.07
C GLY A 891 -21.22 -18.11 3.70
N GLN A 892 -20.35 -17.64 2.84
CA GLN A 892 -20.20 -18.09 1.47
C GLN A 892 -18.89 -18.83 1.28
N ASN A 893 -18.97 -19.92 0.49
CA ASN A 893 -17.81 -20.60 -0.08
C ASN A 893 -17.78 -20.32 -1.59
N ILE A 894 -16.66 -19.87 -2.09
CA ILE A 894 -16.44 -19.60 -3.51
C ILE A 894 -15.36 -20.55 -3.99
N ILE A 895 -15.68 -21.36 -4.98
CA ILE A 895 -14.73 -22.27 -5.63
C ILE A 895 -14.56 -21.75 -7.05
N ALA A 896 -13.35 -21.35 -7.41
CA ALA A 896 -13.06 -20.83 -8.74
C ALA A 896 -11.92 -21.61 -9.40
N ILE A 897 -12.04 -21.81 -10.70
CA ILE A 897 -10.97 -22.31 -11.56
C ILE A 897 -10.76 -21.28 -12.65
N LYS A 898 -9.49 -20.87 -12.83
CA LYS A 898 -9.07 -19.96 -13.88
C LYS A 898 -7.91 -20.55 -14.65
N ALA A 899 -7.95 -20.45 -15.96
CA ALA A 899 -6.83 -20.81 -16.82
C ALA A 899 -6.54 -19.66 -17.79
N ASN A 900 -5.26 -19.33 -17.95
CA ASN A 900 -4.80 -18.46 -19.01
C ASN A 900 -3.75 -19.16 -19.86
N TYR A 901 -3.60 -18.70 -21.10
CA TYR A 901 -2.63 -19.21 -22.04
C TYR A 901 -1.87 -18.07 -22.70
N TRP A 902 -0.55 -18.05 -22.54
CA TRP A 902 0.32 -17.03 -23.16
C TRP A 902 0.70 -17.44 -24.58
N ILE A 903 0.33 -16.61 -25.54
CA ILE A 903 0.58 -16.82 -26.97
C ILE A 903 1.46 -15.69 -27.48
N PRO A 904 2.76 -15.90 -27.68
CA PRO A 904 3.59 -14.95 -28.40
C PRO A 904 3.25 -15.00 -29.90
N ILE A 905 2.94 -13.86 -30.49
CA ILE A 905 2.69 -13.71 -31.92
C ILE A 905 3.94 -13.05 -32.52
N ASN A 906 4.74 -13.84 -33.21
CA ASN A 906 6.01 -13.43 -33.81
C ASN A 906 5.79 -12.75 -35.18
#